data_028381e36bbeac4e2faa45d58fbf39fb
#
_entry.id   028381e36bbeac4e2faa45d58fbf39fb
#
_cell.length_a   1.000
_cell.length_b   1.000
_cell.length_c   1.000
_cell.angle_alpha   90.00
_cell.angle_beta   90.00
_cell.angle_gamma   90.00
#
_symmetry.space_group_name_H-M   'P 1'
#
loop_
_entity.id
_entity.type
_entity.pdbx_description
1 polymer ?
#
loop_
_entity_poly.entity_id
_entity_poly.type
_entity_poly.pdbx_seq_one_letter_code
_entity_poly.pdbx_strand_id
1 'polypeptide(L)'
;MRCPSCGVAAGDDARYCAQCGNAFERSDPPAGGRDDTTGRTTPGAPGTLNPLSTTSGDRRIVTALFADLVDYVRMLAEHDPEVVRARVTVALGTMAAAVERFEGTREKFIGDAVFAVFGWPRAHDDDAVRASLAALAIRTGLQDLGMGGEAMEVRIGLATGEVVAAAAAPLDGDLRLTGEAITTAARIQSMARPGEILLDDATRQAARGRLATETRGEVVLRGQSTALELHALRGEAGMSAWLPYRAASPGPLVGRGQELATIAAALERTQRTGQGVALVIEGEAGMGKSRLLAAVEAAARDVGFAWTWTENVSYGRGEPYRWARLFAQVVADEHGVDSGSLVRRFVFTDDLSPETARRFGGAIAAIAREAAFSGWEAESADVPADPAEVTATLAEVASLYVDRLFESTGPRVIVIDDLHWLDPSSVGLVELVVERTQDLPVLILAATRPGPLPGWATRDSTTRVQLHGLAEPDTARLATLVARAAVDAEGVRSIHERTGGNPLFVGETVRAFLQDGTLQWRDGRVAMIGSGESRIPVTLRAVLGARIDAMPSAAREALGVASIIGITFRPSLVEELLDHPLEQGTFDQLAESALIAPIDDDHWRFAHALIHDAAYAGLLASRRRTLHARLADRLERRAGVQATGQIAAHRVAAGDAPRAIPLLREAGESALALGAVAEAAAYWRQAADLAAIDDPDGAARDRLRAAEAVEASSALRDATTATSAAAPSAAGPAPI
;
A
#
# COMPACT_ATOMS: atom_id res chain seq x y z
N MET A 1 -26.57 -16.08 36.97
CA MET A 1 -26.86 -16.93 35.76
C MET A 1 -25.58 -17.48 35.15
N ARG A 2 -25.65 -18.54 34.31
CA ARG A 2 -24.44 -19.04 33.56
C ARG A 2 -24.55 -18.68 32.09
N CYS A 3 -23.45 -18.27 31.52
CA CYS A 3 -23.40 -17.93 30.07
C CYS A 3 -23.67 -19.17 29.20
N PRO A 4 -24.65 -19.11 28.30
CA PRO A 4 -24.98 -20.24 27.42
C PRO A 4 -23.87 -20.57 26.41
N SER A 5 -22.98 -19.61 26.09
CA SER A 5 -21.91 -19.80 25.10
C SER A 5 -20.60 -20.33 25.69
N CYS A 6 -20.24 -19.95 26.94
CA CYS A 6 -18.94 -20.32 27.51
C CYS A 6 -19.03 -20.96 28.92
N GLY A 7 -20.25 -21.09 29.51
CA GLY A 7 -20.48 -21.74 30.81
C GLY A 7 -20.03 -20.96 32.04
N VAL A 8 -19.44 -19.76 31.90
CA VAL A 8 -18.93 -18.96 33.00
C VAL A 8 -20.09 -18.36 33.79
N ALA A 9 -19.98 -18.36 35.14
CA ALA A 9 -20.96 -17.74 36.03
C ALA A 9 -20.91 -16.22 35.92
N ALA A 10 -22.08 -15.60 35.72
CA ALA A 10 -22.22 -14.14 35.68
C ALA A 10 -23.24 -13.73 36.81
N GLY A 11 -23.07 -12.51 37.33
CA GLY A 11 -24.00 -11.95 38.26
C GLY A 11 -25.42 -11.82 37.69
N ASP A 12 -26.45 -11.78 38.54
CA ASP A 12 -27.84 -11.77 38.08
C ASP A 12 -28.23 -10.46 37.37
N ASP A 13 -27.41 -9.41 37.48
CA ASP A 13 -27.61 -8.12 36.81
C ASP A 13 -26.74 -7.93 35.54
N ALA A 14 -25.93 -8.90 35.20
CA ALA A 14 -25.05 -8.80 34.03
C ALA A 14 -25.84 -8.79 32.70
N ARG A 15 -25.63 -7.79 31.88
CA ARG A 15 -26.22 -7.71 30.52
C ARG A 15 -25.42 -8.50 29.47
N TYR A 16 -24.13 -8.70 29.73
CA TYR A 16 -23.23 -9.42 28.85
C TYR A 16 -22.28 -10.31 29.66
N CYS A 17 -21.83 -11.41 29.07
CA CYS A 17 -20.82 -12.26 29.68
C CYS A 17 -19.44 -11.59 29.65
N ALA A 18 -18.81 -11.41 30.81
CA ALA A 18 -17.50 -10.77 30.93
C ALA A 18 -16.38 -11.55 30.22
N GLN A 19 -16.57 -12.86 29.96
CA GLN A 19 -15.57 -13.73 29.34
C GLN A 19 -15.68 -13.82 27.82
N CYS A 20 -16.90 -13.83 27.25
CA CYS A 20 -17.10 -14.06 25.82
C CYS A 20 -17.94 -13.00 25.11
N GLY A 21 -18.43 -11.97 25.85
CA GLY A 21 -19.22 -10.87 25.29
C GLY A 21 -20.67 -11.25 24.91
N ASN A 22 -21.13 -12.50 25.14
CA ASN A 22 -22.48 -12.89 24.78
C ASN A 22 -23.53 -12.19 25.62
N ALA A 23 -24.59 -11.65 24.98
CA ALA A 23 -25.69 -11.00 25.66
C ALA A 23 -26.58 -12.02 26.36
N PHE A 24 -27.11 -11.65 27.56
CA PHE A 24 -28.11 -12.45 28.25
C PHE A 24 -29.52 -11.95 27.90
N GLU A 25 -30.38 -12.84 27.35
CA GLU A 25 -31.78 -12.54 27.11
C GLU A 25 -32.52 -12.47 28.43
N ARG A 26 -33.15 -11.33 28.74
CA ARG A 26 -34.13 -11.19 29.83
C ARG A 26 -35.52 -11.34 29.26
N SER A 27 -36.29 -12.28 29.80
CA SER A 27 -37.73 -12.30 29.65
C SER A 27 -38.34 -11.27 30.60
N ASP A 28 -38.90 -10.18 30.07
CA ASP A 28 -39.65 -9.21 30.82
C ASP A 28 -40.94 -9.82 31.42
N PRO A 29 -41.32 -9.51 32.68
CA PRO A 29 -42.59 -9.91 33.22
C PRO A 29 -43.74 -9.09 32.60
N PRO A 30 -44.98 -9.63 32.49
CA PRO A 30 -46.09 -8.93 31.86
C PRO A 30 -46.54 -7.71 32.67
N ALA A 31 -46.60 -6.56 32.02
CA ALA A 31 -47.07 -5.30 32.58
C ALA A 31 -48.61 -5.35 32.77
N GLY A 32 -49.03 -5.18 34.04
CA GLY A 32 -50.42 -4.97 34.39
C GLY A 32 -50.89 -3.56 33.99
N GLY A 33 -52.11 -3.51 33.45
CA GLY A 33 -52.69 -2.30 32.90
C GLY A 33 -53.02 -1.22 33.90
N ARG A 34 -52.99 0.02 33.43
CA ARG A 34 -53.85 1.15 33.90
C ARG A 34 -54.18 2.01 32.70
N ASP A 35 -55.50 2.16 32.52
CA ASP A 35 -56.12 3.14 31.62
C ASP A 35 -55.71 4.59 32.03
N ASP A 36 -55.41 5.42 31.08
CA ASP A 36 -56.04 6.74 31.00
C ASP A 36 -55.93 7.36 29.61
N THR A 37 -57.05 7.89 29.19
CA THR A 37 -57.36 8.54 27.90
C THR A 37 -56.72 9.91 27.81
N THR A 38 -56.07 10.23 26.68
CA THR A 38 -56.33 11.40 25.82
C THR A 38 -55.23 11.59 24.77
N GLY A 39 -55.61 11.86 23.53
CA GLY A 39 -54.76 12.53 22.51
C GLY A 39 -54.25 11.65 21.38
N ARG A 40 -55.08 11.50 20.33
CA ARG A 40 -54.73 10.94 19.04
C ARG A 40 -53.51 11.63 18.43
N THR A 41 -52.48 10.90 18.19
CA THR A 41 -51.63 10.97 16.99
C THR A 41 -51.06 9.57 16.76
N THR A 42 -51.40 8.98 15.64
CA THR A 42 -50.92 7.65 15.17
C THR A 42 -49.41 7.73 14.98
N PRO A 43 -48.60 6.89 15.68
CA PRO A 43 -47.22 6.67 15.28
C PRO A 43 -47.24 5.67 14.12
N GLY A 44 -46.61 6.04 13.03
CA GLY A 44 -46.31 5.14 11.93
C GLY A 44 -45.59 3.87 12.42
N ALA A 45 -45.86 2.76 11.81
CA ALA A 45 -45.22 1.47 12.06
C ALA A 45 -43.70 1.65 12.19
N PRO A 46 -43.03 0.93 13.12
CA PRO A 46 -41.57 0.95 13.17
C PRO A 46 -41.05 0.39 11.85
N GLY A 47 -40.49 1.31 11.03
CA GLY A 47 -39.77 0.93 9.84
C GLY A 47 -38.66 -0.03 10.26
N THR A 48 -38.64 -1.20 9.72
CA THR A 48 -37.49 -2.12 9.79
C THR A 48 -36.24 -1.32 9.42
N LEU A 49 -35.44 -0.98 10.43
CA LEU A 49 -34.11 -0.41 10.23
C LEU A 49 -33.35 -1.43 9.37
N ASN A 50 -33.17 -1.10 8.10
CA ASN A 50 -32.30 -1.86 7.23
C ASN A 50 -30.86 -1.56 7.71
N PRO A 51 -30.17 -2.46 8.43
CA PRO A 51 -28.88 -2.16 9.03
C PRO A 51 -27.78 -1.87 7.99
N LEU A 52 -28.10 -1.99 6.70
CA LEU A 52 -27.17 -1.75 5.60
C LEU A 52 -27.28 -0.33 5.00
N SER A 53 -28.24 0.50 5.44
CA SER A 53 -28.51 1.80 4.80
C SER A 53 -27.76 3.01 5.44
N THR A 54 -26.97 2.81 6.50
CA THR A 54 -26.33 3.90 7.26
C THR A 54 -24.81 3.88 7.32
N THR A 55 -24.12 2.93 6.70
CA THR A 55 -22.65 2.90 6.70
C THR A 55 -22.10 3.60 5.45
N SER A 56 -21.90 4.90 5.54
CA SER A 56 -20.92 5.61 4.72
C SER A 56 -19.53 5.20 5.25
N GLY A 57 -18.66 4.70 4.38
CA GLY A 57 -17.30 4.26 4.76
C GLY A 57 -16.58 3.62 3.56
N ASP A 58 -15.32 3.25 3.78
CA ASP A 58 -14.46 2.67 2.76
C ASP A 58 -13.84 1.36 3.22
N ARG A 59 -13.44 0.50 2.27
CA ARG A 59 -12.57 -0.64 2.54
C ARG A 59 -11.12 -0.22 2.41
N ARG A 60 -10.31 -0.56 3.42
CA ARG A 60 -8.91 -0.16 3.52
C ARG A 60 -8.00 -1.32 3.84
N ILE A 61 -6.78 -1.27 3.34
CA ILE A 61 -5.70 -2.10 3.86
C ILE A 61 -5.01 -1.29 4.94
N VAL A 62 -4.92 -1.85 6.15
CA VAL A 62 -4.25 -1.22 7.28
C VAL A 62 -3.28 -2.20 7.94
N THR A 63 -2.31 -1.67 8.67
CA THR A 63 -1.56 -2.43 9.66
C THR A 63 -2.08 -2.07 11.04
N ALA A 64 -2.70 -3.03 11.73
CA ALA A 64 -3.19 -2.88 13.08
C ALA A 64 -2.07 -3.18 14.09
N LEU A 65 -1.98 -2.38 15.15
CA LEU A 65 -1.03 -2.51 16.25
C LEU A 65 -1.79 -2.59 17.57
N PHE A 66 -1.53 -3.64 18.34
CA PHE A 66 -1.94 -3.76 19.73
C PHE A 66 -0.71 -3.81 20.62
N ALA A 67 -0.64 -2.93 21.62
CA ALA A 67 0.43 -2.89 22.62
C ALA A 67 -0.18 -2.89 24.01
N ASP A 68 0.24 -3.82 24.87
CA ASP A 68 -0.32 -4.09 26.19
C ASP A 68 0.79 -4.18 27.24
N LEU A 69 0.61 -3.51 28.37
CA LEU A 69 1.60 -3.51 29.45
C LEU A 69 1.64 -4.87 30.15
N VAL A 70 2.83 -5.33 30.45
CA VAL A 70 3.03 -6.56 31.21
C VAL A 70 2.82 -6.28 32.70
N ASP A 71 2.20 -7.24 33.40
CA ASP A 71 2.05 -7.26 34.88
C ASP A 71 1.23 -6.08 35.48
N TYR A 72 0.39 -5.40 34.69
CA TYR A 72 -0.46 -4.32 35.20
C TYR A 72 -1.30 -4.73 36.43
N VAL A 73 -1.91 -5.93 36.39
CA VAL A 73 -2.69 -6.48 37.51
C VAL A 73 -1.83 -6.71 38.75
N ARG A 74 -0.58 -7.17 38.57
CA ARG A 74 0.39 -7.34 39.67
C ARG A 74 0.78 -5.99 40.27
N MET A 75 1.04 -4.98 39.42
CA MET A 75 1.34 -3.62 39.89
C MET A 75 0.20 -3.04 40.76
N LEU A 76 -1.05 -3.27 40.37
CA LEU A 76 -2.22 -2.85 41.19
C LEU A 76 -2.33 -3.58 42.50
N ALA A 77 -1.86 -4.82 42.61
CA ALA A 77 -1.87 -5.60 43.84
C ALA A 77 -0.71 -5.23 44.81
N GLU A 78 0.41 -4.80 44.29
CA GLU A 78 1.65 -4.57 45.05
C GLU A 78 1.92 -3.09 45.38
N HIS A 79 1.27 -2.14 44.70
CA HIS A 79 1.53 -0.70 44.82
C HIS A 79 0.25 0.10 45.03
N ASP A 80 0.41 1.34 45.55
CA ASP A 80 -0.68 2.29 45.69
C ASP A 80 -1.33 2.59 44.31
N PRO A 81 -2.69 2.52 44.24
CA PRO A 81 -3.41 2.74 42.97
C PRO A 81 -3.12 4.10 42.30
N GLU A 82 -2.84 5.17 43.08
CA GLU A 82 -2.51 6.49 42.52
C GLU A 82 -1.15 6.47 41.84
N VAL A 83 -0.18 5.79 42.42
CA VAL A 83 1.16 5.61 41.87
C VAL A 83 1.10 4.76 40.57
N VAL A 84 0.33 3.68 40.61
CA VAL A 84 0.12 2.82 39.41
C VAL A 84 -0.55 3.62 38.30
N ARG A 85 -1.61 4.37 38.62
CA ARG A 85 -2.33 5.22 37.67
C ARG A 85 -1.40 6.25 37.01
N ALA A 86 -0.59 6.95 37.83
CA ALA A 86 0.38 7.91 37.29
C ALA A 86 1.38 7.27 36.32
N ARG A 87 1.93 6.11 36.68
CA ARG A 87 2.86 5.34 35.83
C ARG A 87 2.22 4.89 34.53
N VAL A 88 1.05 4.29 34.59
CA VAL A 88 0.32 3.83 33.40
C VAL A 88 -0.05 5.00 32.50
N THR A 89 -0.41 6.16 33.06
CA THR A 89 -0.69 7.37 32.26
C THR A 89 0.54 7.81 31.48
N VAL A 90 1.72 7.81 32.08
CA VAL A 90 2.98 8.13 31.39
C VAL A 90 3.30 7.10 30.30
N ALA A 91 3.15 5.80 30.63
CA ALA A 91 3.40 4.72 29.67
C ALA A 91 2.46 4.80 28.45
N LEU A 92 1.16 4.99 28.68
CA LEU A 92 0.18 5.19 27.61
C LEU A 92 0.47 6.44 26.78
N GLY A 93 0.93 7.52 27.41
CA GLY A 93 1.40 8.73 26.72
C GLY A 93 2.60 8.46 25.82
N THR A 94 3.58 7.70 26.29
CA THR A 94 4.75 7.27 25.51
C THR A 94 4.36 6.39 24.33
N MET A 95 3.45 5.43 24.54
CA MET A 95 2.94 4.60 23.44
C MET A 95 2.20 5.45 22.38
N ALA A 96 1.35 6.40 22.83
CA ALA A 96 0.61 7.28 21.94
C ALA A 96 1.56 8.19 21.13
N ALA A 97 2.55 8.79 21.78
CA ALA A 97 3.55 9.62 21.12
C ALA A 97 4.36 8.84 20.05
N ALA A 98 4.71 7.58 20.35
CA ALA A 98 5.38 6.71 19.37
C ALA A 98 4.49 6.42 18.16
N VAL A 99 3.21 6.13 18.36
CA VAL A 99 2.24 5.93 17.26
C VAL A 99 2.12 7.20 16.41
N GLU A 100 1.94 8.35 17.02
CA GLU A 100 1.77 9.65 16.34
C GLU A 100 3.06 10.07 15.57
N ARG A 101 4.23 9.81 16.13
CA ARG A 101 5.53 10.07 15.48
C ARG A 101 5.65 9.37 14.12
N PHE A 102 5.12 8.16 14.00
CA PHE A 102 5.11 7.40 12.75
C PHE A 102 3.81 7.57 11.95
N GLU A 103 3.04 8.61 12.21
CA GLU A 103 1.77 8.97 11.54
C GLU A 103 0.70 7.86 11.62
N GLY A 104 0.72 7.07 12.69
CA GLY A 104 -0.33 6.13 13.03
C GLY A 104 -1.52 6.84 13.67
N THR A 105 -2.69 6.29 13.50
CA THR A 105 -3.92 6.75 14.16
C THR A 105 -4.19 5.90 15.38
N ARG A 106 -4.19 6.55 16.56
CA ARG A 106 -4.63 5.90 17.79
C ARG A 106 -6.16 5.83 17.80
N GLU A 107 -6.71 4.63 17.76
CA GLU A 107 -8.16 4.42 17.79
C GLU A 107 -8.71 4.42 19.23
N LYS A 108 -8.05 3.70 20.15
CA LYS A 108 -8.60 3.54 21.51
C LYS A 108 -7.51 3.13 22.50
N PHE A 109 -7.68 3.58 23.76
CA PHE A 109 -7.09 2.94 24.92
C PHE A 109 -8.04 1.85 25.44
N ILE A 110 -7.53 0.65 25.71
CA ILE A 110 -8.30 -0.49 26.22
C ILE A 110 -7.64 -0.93 27.52
N GLY A 111 -8.04 -0.29 28.64
CA GLY A 111 -7.38 -0.50 29.93
C GLY A 111 -5.95 0.03 29.91
N ASP A 112 -4.98 -0.86 30.02
CA ASP A 112 -3.53 -0.64 29.97
C ASP A 112 -2.93 -0.88 28.57
N ALA A 113 -3.78 -1.12 27.58
CA ALA A 113 -3.38 -1.34 26.19
C ALA A 113 -3.68 -0.17 25.26
N VAL A 114 -2.90 -0.03 24.19
CA VAL A 114 -3.14 0.89 23.07
C VAL A 114 -3.51 0.08 21.83
N PHE A 115 -4.62 0.45 21.20
CA PHE A 115 -4.96 0.04 19.86
C PHE A 115 -4.74 1.19 18.88
N ALA A 116 -3.93 0.95 17.86
CA ALA A 116 -3.60 1.89 16.82
C ALA A 116 -3.61 1.24 15.43
N VAL A 117 -3.78 2.05 14.40
CA VAL A 117 -3.76 1.61 13.01
C VAL A 117 -2.89 2.53 12.15
N PHE A 118 -2.26 1.95 11.15
CA PHE A 118 -1.49 2.63 10.10
C PHE A 118 -2.16 2.31 8.76
N GLY A 119 -2.39 3.34 7.92
CA GLY A 119 -3.15 3.21 6.68
C GLY A 119 -4.57 3.76 6.75
N TRP A 120 -4.94 4.44 7.85
CA TRP A 120 -6.19 5.16 8.00
C TRP A 120 -6.01 6.38 8.92
N PRO A 121 -6.63 7.54 8.66
CA PRO A 121 -7.51 7.88 7.53
C PRO A 121 -6.79 8.00 6.18
N ARG A 122 -5.47 8.09 6.19
CA ARG A 122 -4.61 8.19 5.01
C ARG A 122 -3.68 6.97 4.94
N ALA A 123 -3.65 6.30 3.78
CA ALA A 123 -2.73 5.19 3.55
C ALA A 123 -1.38 5.68 3.00
N HIS A 124 -0.32 4.97 3.39
CA HIS A 124 1.03 5.13 2.85
C HIS A 124 1.53 3.77 2.36
N ASP A 125 2.45 3.77 1.42
CA ASP A 125 3.00 2.53 0.86
C ASP A 125 3.98 1.80 1.79
N ASP A 126 4.30 2.40 2.94
CA ASP A 126 5.18 1.91 4.00
C ASP A 126 4.50 1.75 5.36
N ASP A 127 3.17 1.70 5.42
CA ASP A 127 2.40 1.61 6.68
C ASP A 127 2.83 0.44 7.57
N ALA A 128 3.16 -0.71 6.99
CA ALA A 128 3.66 -1.87 7.74
C ALA A 128 5.03 -1.60 8.40
N VAL A 129 5.90 -0.84 7.73
CA VAL A 129 7.19 -0.40 8.29
C VAL A 129 6.96 0.59 9.41
N ARG A 130 6.12 1.61 9.19
CA ARG A 130 5.76 2.64 10.18
C ARG A 130 5.19 2.02 11.45
N ALA A 131 4.24 1.09 11.31
CA ALA A 131 3.68 0.34 12.44
C ALA A 131 4.75 -0.43 13.22
N SER A 132 5.67 -1.07 12.51
CA SER A 132 6.76 -1.85 13.11
C SER A 132 7.78 -0.96 13.84
N LEU A 133 8.12 0.20 13.27
CA LEU A 133 9.00 1.18 13.90
C LEU A 133 8.34 1.83 15.12
N ALA A 134 7.04 2.12 15.07
CA ALA A 134 6.28 2.57 16.23
C ALA A 134 6.32 1.54 17.35
N ALA A 135 6.16 0.24 17.01
CA ALA A 135 6.28 -0.86 17.99
C ALA A 135 7.67 -0.92 18.64
N LEU A 136 8.73 -0.75 17.86
CA LEU A 136 10.10 -0.68 18.37
C LEU A 136 10.30 0.54 19.29
N ALA A 137 9.80 1.71 18.89
CA ALA A 137 9.88 2.94 19.69
C ALA A 137 9.09 2.82 21.00
N ILE A 138 7.90 2.21 20.97
CA ILE A 138 7.12 1.90 22.19
C ILE A 138 7.96 1.04 23.13
N ARG A 139 8.53 -0.07 22.65
CA ARG A 139 9.34 -0.96 23.48
C ARG A 139 10.52 -0.26 24.11
N THR A 140 11.29 0.49 23.34
CA THR A 140 12.46 1.24 23.83
C THR A 140 12.03 2.33 24.80
N GLY A 141 11.04 3.15 24.48
CA GLY A 141 10.59 4.24 25.35
C GLY A 141 10.04 3.77 26.69
N LEU A 142 9.42 2.57 26.76
CA LEU A 142 8.96 1.99 28.02
C LEU A 142 10.10 1.39 28.84
N GLN A 143 11.14 0.84 28.21
CA GLN A 143 12.36 0.40 28.89
C GLN A 143 13.09 1.56 29.57
N ASP A 144 13.11 2.74 28.92
CA ASP A 144 13.75 3.95 29.43
C ASP A 144 12.96 4.60 30.59
N LEU A 145 11.64 4.34 30.67
CA LEU A 145 10.77 4.82 31.77
C LEU A 145 10.93 4.06 33.08
N GLY A 146 11.81 3.08 33.17
CA GLY A 146 12.09 2.29 34.36
C GLY A 146 12.41 3.13 35.59
N MET A 147 11.49 3.21 36.55
CA MET A 147 11.69 3.87 37.85
C MET A 147 11.93 2.80 38.93
N GLY A 148 13.05 2.93 39.64
CA GLY A 148 13.39 2.03 40.75
C GLY A 148 14.09 0.73 40.33
N GLY A 149 14.60 0.63 39.08
CA GLY A 149 15.38 -0.53 38.62
C GLY A 149 14.58 -1.60 37.89
N GLU A 150 13.26 -1.49 37.77
CA GLU A 150 12.43 -2.40 36.96
C GLU A 150 11.94 -1.66 35.71
N ALA A 151 12.38 -2.13 34.52
CA ALA A 151 11.91 -1.65 33.22
C ALA A 151 10.42 -2.03 33.03
N MET A 152 9.63 -1.16 32.41
CA MET A 152 8.26 -1.52 32.03
C MET A 152 8.33 -2.34 30.71
N GLU A 153 7.77 -3.52 30.77
CA GLU A 153 7.70 -4.40 29.58
C GLU A 153 6.36 -4.31 28.89
N VAL A 154 6.35 -4.55 27.60
CA VAL A 154 5.16 -4.50 26.74
C VAL A 154 5.09 -5.72 25.84
N ARG A 155 3.89 -6.18 25.51
CA ARG A 155 3.62 -7.17 24.48
C ARG A 155 2.98 -6.49 23.29
N ILE A 156 3.51 -6.69 22.09
CA ILE A 156 3.00 -6.02 20.90
C ILE A 156 2.69 -7.05 19.81
N GLY A 157 1.52 -6.88 19.19
CA GLY A 157 1.07 -7.65 18.04
C GLY A 157 0.74 -6.75 16.86
N LEU A 158 1.21 -7.14 15.68
CA LEU A 158 0.99 -6.45 14.41
C LEU A 158 0.36 -7.39 13.41
N ALA A 159 -0.65 -6.91 12.66
CA ALA A 159 -1.21 -7.65 11.53
C ALA A 159 -1.66 -6.69 10.43
N THR A 160 -1.40 -7.06 9.17
CA THR A 160 -1.77 -6.29 7.99
C THR A 160 -2.90 -6.97 7.23
N GLY A 161 -3.98 -6.23 6.95
CA GLY A 161 -5.10 -6.78 6.19
C GLY A 161 -6.21 -5.77 5.95
N GLU A 162 -7.29 -6.28 5.35
CA GLU A 162 -8.44 -5.46 4.98
C GLU A 162 -9.32 -5.15 6.21
N VAL A 163 -9.74 -3.88 6.29
CA VAL A 163 -10.72 -3.40 7.26
C VAL A 163 -11.80 -2.58 6.56
N VAL A 164 -12.95 -2.46 7.21
CA VAL A 164 -14.01 -1.52 6.84
C VAL A 164 -13.92 -0.33 7.79
N ALA A 165 -13.71 0.87 7.23
CA ALA A 165 -13.71 2.12 7.95
C ALA A 165 -15.10 2.77 7.87
N ALA A 166 -15.73 3.08 9.00
CA ALA A 166 -16.99 3.82 9.04
C ALA A 166 -16.71 5.33 9.02
N ALA A 167 -17.51 6.12 8.29
CA ALA A 167 -17.36 7.57 8.22
C ALA A 167 -17.66 8.27 9.56
N ALA A 168 -18.53 7.67 10.39
CA ALA A 168 -18.80 8.09 11.76
C ALA A 168 -18.92 6.88 12.66
N ALA A 169 -18.51 7.00 13.92
CA ALA A 169 -18.76 5.96 14.91
C ALA A 169 -20.28 5.85 15.13
N PRO A 170 -20.87 4.65 15.03
CA PRO A 170 -22.32 4.45 15.17
C PRO A 170 -22.83 4.83 16.56
N LEU A 171 -21.99 4.67 17.59
CA LEU A 171 -22.28 5.01 18.99
C LEU A 171 -21.00 5.52 19.68
N ASP A 172 -21.15 6.33 20.73
CA ASP A 172 -20.03 6.76 21.55
C ASP A 172 -19.28 5.56 22.14
N GLY A 173 -18.02 5.39 21.73
CA GLY A 173 -17.14 4.31 22.17
C GLY A 173 -16.99 3.14 21.21
N ASP A 174 -17.71 3.09 20.09
CA ASP A 174 -17.53 2.07 19.05
C ASP A 174 -16.26 2.32 18.22
N LEU A 175 -15.68 1.22 17.71
CA LEU A 175 -14.55 1.25 16.81
C LEU A 175 -15.00 1.78 15.44
N ARG A 176 -14.26 2.75 14.88
CA ARG A 176 -14.48 3.24 13.52
C ARG A 176 -14.02 2.24 12.46
N LEU A 177 -13.21 1.27 12.86
CA LEU A 177 -12.63 0.25 12.01
C LEU A 177 -13.06 -1.14 12.43
N THR A 178 -13.42 -1.97 11.47
CA THR A 178 -13.78 -3.38 11.69
C THR A 178 -13.14 -4.25 10.62
N GLY A 179 -12.48 -5.35 11.01
CA GLY A 179 -11.86 -6.26 10.06
C GLY A 179 -11.00 -7.34 10.72
N GLU A 180 -10.60 -8.32 9.91
CA GLU A 180 -9.82 -9.46 10.39
C GLU A 180 -8.44 -9.05 10.91
N ALA A 181 -7.78 -8.08 10.26
CA ALA A 181 -6.47 -7.59 10.69
C ALA A 181 -6.47 -7.12 12.16
N ILE A 182 -7.54 -6.46 12.62
CA ILE A 182 -7.66 -5.96 13.99
C ILE A 182 -7.71 -7.13 14.99
N THR A 183 -8.56 -8.11 14.72
CA THR A 183 -8.69 -9.28 15.60
C THR A 183 -7.44 -10.16 15.59
N THR A 184 -6.77 -10.24 14.45
CA THR A 184 -5.51 -10.97 14.29
C THR A 184 -4.39 -10.30 15.09
N ALA A 185 -4.21 -8.98 14.99
CA ALA A 185 -3.20 -8.24 15.74
C ALA A 185 -3.38 -8.39 17.26
N ALA A 186 -4.64 -8.29 17.76
CA ALA A 186 -4.94 -8.50 19.18
C ALA A 186 -4.58 -9.92 19.66
N ARG A 187 -4.85 -10.94 18.83
CA ARG A 187 -4.49 -12.34 19.17
C ARG A 187 -2.99 -12.57 19.11
N ILE A 188 -2.29 -12.01 18.13
CA ILE A 188 -0.83 -12.06 18.05
C ILE A 188 -0.21 -11.40 19.27
N GLN A 189 -0.72 -10.25 19.71
CA GLN A 189 -0.27 -9.57 20.93
C GLN A 189 -0.38 -10.48 22.16
N SER A 190 -1.51 -11.20 22.32
CA SER A 190 -1.71 -12.11 23.46
C SER A 190 -0.74 -13.30 23.49
N MET A 191 -0.11 -13.63 22.38
CA MET A 191 0.89 -14.71 22.25
C MET A 191 2.32 -14.21 22.46
N ALA A 192 2.55 -12.90 22.38
CA ALA A 192 3.87 -12.31 22.59
C ALA A 192 4.35 -12.50 24.03
N ARG A 193 5.64 -12.77 24.20
CA ARG A 193 6.30 -12.78 25.51
C ARG A 193 6.52 -11.34 26.00
N PRO A 194 6.77 -11.14 27.30
CA PRO A 194 7.21 -9.84 27.80
C PRO A 194 8.38 -9.28 26.97
N GLY A 195 8.28 -8.01 26.55
CA GLY A 195 9.26 -7.34 25.69
C GLY A 195 9.28 -7.79 24.22
N GLU A 196 8.40 -8.72 23.81
CA GLU A 196 8.38 -9.25 22.45
C GLU A 196 7.38 -8.51 21.57
N ILE A 197 7.79 -8.30 20.31
CA ILE A 197 6.95 -7.77 19.24
C ILE A 197 6.77 -8.86 18.20
N LEU A 198 5.54 -9.30 17.97
CA LEU A 198 5.18 -10.30 16.96
C LEU A 198 4.41 -9.68 15.81
N LEU A 199 4.62 -10.19 14.61
CA LEU A 199 3.90 -9.77 13.41
C LEU A 199 3.55 -10.99 12.54
N ASP A 200 2.49 -10.84 11.74
CA ASP A 200 2.12 -11.83 10.73
C ASP A 200 2.99 -11.73 9.47
N ASP A 201 2.93 -12.77 8.64
CA ASP A 201 3.67 -12.80 7.38
C ASP A 201 3.23 -11.72 6.39
N ALA A 202 1.94 -11.30 6.42
CA ALA A 202 1.44 -10.21 5.60
C ALA A 202 2.13 -8.88 5.94
N THR A 203 2.32 -8.57 7.23
CA THR A 203 3.07 -7.39 7.69
C THR A 203 4.55 -7.48 7.27
N ARG A 204 5.17 -8.65 7.44
CA ARG A 204 6.57 -8.87 7.02
C ARG A 204 6.75 -8.67 5.52
N GLN A 205 5.86 -9.22 4.69
CA GLN A 205 5.88 -9.06 3.24
C GLN A 205 5.65 -7.60 2.82
N ALA A 206 4.67 -6.91 3.46
CA ALA A 206 4.38 -5.51 3.19
C ALA A 206 5.57 -4.60 3.54
N ALA A 207 6.37 -4.95 4.54
CA ALA A 207 7.58 -4.21 4.93
C ALA A 207 8.77 -4.41 3.96
N ARG A 208 8.68 -5.31 2.99
CA ARG A 208 9.64 -5.48 1.87
C ARG A 208 11.11 -5.57 2.30
N GLY A 209 11.38 -6.31 3.38
CA GLY A 209 12.74 -6.55 3.87
C GLY A 209 13.35 -5.41 4.70
N ARG A 210 12.60 -4.36 5.01
CA ARG A 210 13.06 -3.27 5.89
C ARG A 210 13.13 -3.65 7.36
N LEU A 211 12.61 -4.82 7.73
CA LEU A 211 12.55 -5.30 9.10
C LEU A 211 13.47 -6.50 9.29
N ALA A 212 14.24 -6.48 10.37
CA ALA A 212 14.95 -7.64 10.86
C ALA A 212 13.98 -8.50 11.68
N THR A 213 13.63 -9.67 11.15
CA THR A 213 12.64 -10.59 11.76
C THR A 213 13.20 -11.98 11.94
N GLU A 214 12.69 -12.71 12.93
CA GLU A 214 12.99 -14.11 13.21
C GLU A 214 11.69 -14.90 13.16
N THR A 215 11.62 -15.95 12.33
CA THR A 215 10.44 -16.81 12.23
C THR A 215 10.15 -17.52 13.55
N ARG A 216 8.91 -17.45 14.02
CA ARG A 216 8.41 -18.13 15.23
C ARG A 216 7.65 -19.41 14.93
N GLY A 217 7.35 -19.66 13.66
CA GLY A 217 6.61 -20.83 13.18
C GLY A 217 5.14 -20.54 12.89
N GLU A 218 4.45 -21.60 12.49
CA GLU A 218 3.03 -21.54 12.15
C GLU A 218 2.15 -21.76 13.38
N VAL A 219 1.09 -20.95 13.48
CA VAL A 219 0.12 -21.02 14.57
C VAL A 219 -1.29 -20.92 14.02
N VAL A 220 -2.19 -21.77 14.51
CA VAL A 220 -3.62 -21.66 14.23
C VAL A 220 -4.26 -20.79 15.30
N LEU A 221 -4.71 -19.60 14.95
CA LEU A 221 -5.41 -18.70 15.87
C LEU A 221 -6.82 -19.23 16.17
N ARG A 222 -7.25 -19.08 17.43
CA ARG A 222 -8.59 -19.53 17.85
C ARG A 222 -9.68 -18.93 16.96
N GLY A 223 -10.48 -19.78 16.28
CA GLY A 223 -11.55 -19.36 15.37
C GLY A 223 -11.10 -19.04 13.94
N GLN A 224 -9.87 -19.35 13.58
CA GLN A 224 -9.39 -19.37 12.20
C GLN A 224 -9.09 -20.82 11.79
N SER A 225 -9.34 -21.15 10.53
CA SER A 225 -9.08 -22.48 9.95
C SER A 225 -7.72 -22.58 9.29
N THR A 226 -7.08 -21.44 9.02
CA THR A 226 -5.80 -21.36 8.31
C THR A 226 -4.67 -21.08 9.31
N ALA A 227 -3.57 -21.82 9.19
CA ALA A 227 -2.35 -21.56 9.95
C ALA A 227 -1.75 -20.22 9.51
N LEU A 228 -1.27 -19.43 10.46
CA LEU A 228 -0.61 -18.15 10.26
C LEU A 228 0.86 -18.28 10.66
N GLU A 229 1.77 -17.89 9.77
CA GLU A 229 3.18 -17.81 10.09
C GLU A 229 3.45 -16.51 10.86
N LEU A 230 4.10 -16.65 12.05
CA LEU A 230 4.45 -15.53 12.91
C LEU A 230 5.94 -15.25 12.90
N HIS A 231 6.28 -13.98 13.04
CA HIS A 231 7.65 -13.49 13.06
C HIS A 231 7.86 -12.57 14.26
N ALA A 232 8.99 -12.73 14.96
CA ALA A 232 9.43 -11.81 16.00
C ALA A 232 10.21 -10.64 15.36
N LEU A 233 9.82 -9.40 15.63
CA LEU A 233 10.53 -8.21 15.19
C LEU A 233 11.73 -7.96 16.10
N ARG A 234 12.93 -7.93 15.50
CA ARG A 234 14.20 -7.68 16.20
C ARG A 234 14.64 -6.23 16.12
N GLY A 235 14.40 -5.59 14.98
CA GLY A 235 14.78 -4.21 14.72
C GLY A 235 14.48 -3.79 13.29
N GLU A 236 14.90 -2.60 12.94
CA GLU A 236 15.03 -2.20 11.55
C GLU A 236 16.19 -2.97 10.93
N ALA A 237 16.01 -3.48 9.73
CA ALA A 237 17.11 -4.12 9.01
C ALA A 237 18.14 -3.02 8.69
N GLY A 238 19.36 -3.18 9.20
CA GLY A 238 20.45 -2.24 8.91
C GLY A 238 20.66 -2.09 7.42
N MET A 239 21.13 -0.91 6.97
CA MET A 239 21.25 -0.56 5.56
C MET A 239 22.06 -1.59 4.76
N SER A 240 23.10 -2.19 5.34
CA SER A 240 23.87 -3.30 4.75
C SER A 240 23.09 -4.61 4.64
N ALA A 241 22.13 -4.88 5.50
CA ALA A 241 21.29 -6.07 5.42
C ALA A 241 20.11 -5.88 4.44
N TRP A 242 19.74 -4.63 4.18
CA TRP A 242 18.64 -4.28 3.30
C TRP A 242 19.07 -4.01 1.84
N LEU A 243 20.30 -3.50 1.62
CA LEU A 243 20.93 -3.44 0.30
C LEU A 243 20.93 -4.80 -0.43
N PRO A 244 21.29 -5.93 0.20
CA PRO A 244 21.13 -7.25 -0.43
C PRO A 244 19.68 -7.61 -0.75
N TYR A 245 18.68 -7.19 0.05
CA TYR A 245 17.28 -7.44 -0.26
C TYR A 245 16.81 -6.64 -1.48
N ARG A 246 17.27 -5.40 -1.67
CA ARG A 246 17.07 -4.62 -2.91
C ARG A 246 17.82 -5.26 -4.09
N ALA A 247 19.04 -5.73 -3.86
CA ALA A 247 19.85 -6.46 -4.86
C ALA A 247 19.37 -7.91 -5.05
N ALA A 248 18.82 -8.53 -3.98
CA ALA A 248 18.42 -9.94 -3.91
C ALA A 248 17.04 -10.25 -4.50
N SER A 249 16.39 -9.33 -5.21
CA SER A 249 15.38 -9.78 -6.15
C SER A 249 16.09 -10.70 -7.14
N PRO A 250 15.81 -12.02 -7.15
CA PRO A 250 16.59 -12.96 -7.94
C PRO A 250 16.45 -12.64 -9.42
N GLY A 251 17.56 -12.36 -10.07
CA GLY A 251 17.63 -12.22 -11.52
C GLY A 251 18.20 -10.88 -12.02
N PRO A 252 18.59 -10.83 -13.30
CA PRO A 252 19.13 -9.64 -13.94
C PRO A 252 18.11 -8.49 -14.00
N LEU A 253 18.61 -7.26 -14.11
CA LEU A 253 17.76 -6.11 -14.42
C LEU A 253 17.17 -6.31 -15.84
N VAL A 254 15.86 -6.15 -15.96
CA VAL A 254 15.14 -6.37 -17.22
C VAL A 254 14.72 -5.04 -17.82
N GLY A 255 15.00 -4.84 -19.12
CA GLY A 255 14.43 -3.77 -19.93
C GLY A 255 14.86 -2.35 -19.55
N ARG A 256 16.11 -2.10 -19.13
CA ARG A 256 16.62 -0.78 -18.72
C ARG A 256 17.95 -0.43 -19.40
N GLY A 257 18.11 -0.88 -20.64
CA GLY A 257 19.37 -0.72 -21.36
C GLY A 257 19.70 0.74 -21.68
N GLN A 258 18.72 1.57 -22.02
CA GLN A 258 18.92 2.98 -22.34
C GLN A 258 19.25 3.80 -21.08
N GLU A 259 18.53 3.55 -20.01
CA GLU A 259 18.76 4.21 -18.72
C GLU A 259 20.15 3.85 -18.17
N LEU A 260 20.53 2.57 -18.22
CA LEU A 260 21.88 2.13 -17.83
C LEU A 260 22.96 2.80 -18.69
N ALA A 261 22.77 2.89 -20.00
CA ALA A 261 23.72 3.54 -20.90
C ALA A 261 23.87 5.04 -20.57
N THR A 262 22.77 5.72 -20.23
CA THR A 262 22.80 7.14 -19.82
C THR A 262 23.59 7.33 -18.52
N ILE A 263 23.40 6.46 -17.53
CA ILE A 263 24.13 6.54 -16.26
C ILE A 263 25.60 6.17 -16.46
N ALA A 264 25.90 5.16 -17.28
CA ALA A 264 27.28 4.77 -17.61
C ALA A 264 28.04 5.91 -18.30
N ALA A 265 27.40 6.59 -19.27
CA ALA A 265 28.00 7.79 -19.91
C ALA A 265 28.24 8.93 -18.91
N ALA A 266 27.39 9.10 -17.90
CA ALA A 266 27.61 10.07 -16.83
C ALA A 266 28.83 9.69 -15.95
N LEU A 267 28.96 8.40 -15.58
CA LEU A 267 30.14 7.89 -14.85
C LEU A 267 31.44 8.11 -15.63
N GLU A 268 31.46 7.72 -16.91
CA GLU A 268 32.62 7.92 -17.79
C GLU A 268 32.98 9.40 -17.95
N ARG A 269 31.98 10.27 -18.09
CA ARG A 269 32.18 11.71 -18.18
C ARG A 269 32.81 12.24 -16.88
N THR A 270 32.24 11.91 -15.72
CA THR A 270 32.76 12.34 -14.39
C THR A 270 34.21 11.87 -14.21
N GLN A 271 34.51 10.62 -14.52
CA GLN A 271 35.85 10.05 -14.41
C GLN A 271 36.86 10.75 -15.33
N ARG A 272 36.49 11.02 -16.58
CA ARG A 272 37.37 11.61 -17.59
C ARG A 272 37.62 13.10 -17.37
N THR A 273 36.59 13.85 -16.94
CA THR A 273 36.69 15.32 -16.81
C THR A 273 37.07 15.76 -15.43
N GLY A 274 36.90 14.94 -14.40
CA GLY A 274 37.00 15.32 -12.99
C GLY A 274 35.91 16.26 -12.53
N GLN A 275 34.85 16.47 -13.35
CA GLN A 275 33.74 17.37 -13.05
C GLN A 275 32.52 16.61 -12.56
N GLY A 276 31.78 17.23 -11.64
CA GLY A 276 30.56 16.68 -11.09
C GLY A 276 29.41 16.64 -12.10
N VAL A 277 28.62 15.60 -12.01
CA VAL A 277 27.41 15.41 -12.82
C VAL A 277 26.25 15.10 -11.87
N ALA A 278 25.10 15.75 -12.11
CA ALA A 278 23.85 15.42 -11.41
C ALA A 278 22.86 14.76 -12.38
N LEU A 279 22.22 13.68 -11.92
CA LEU A 279 21.24 12.93 -12.69
C LEU A 279 20.05 12.60 -11.80
N VAL A 280 18.82 12.87 -12.30
CA VAL A 280 17.56 12.56 -11.61
C VAL A 280 16.81 11.46 -12.35
N ILE A 281 16.50 10.38 -11.64
CA ILE A 281 15.70 9.25 -12.11
C ILE A 281 14.28 9.44 -11.59
N GLU A 282 13.36 9.73 -12.50
CA GLU A 282 11.97 9.97 -12.19
C GLU A 282 11.11 8.78 -12.61
N GLY A 283 10.18 8.37 -11.75
CA GLY A 283 9.25 7.29 -12.09
C GLY A 283 8.32 6.94 -10.94
N GLU A 284 7.18 6.41 -11.28
CA GLU A 284 6.14 5.99 -10.36
C GLU A 284 6.63 4.93 -9.35
N ALA A 285 5.83 4.71 -8.29
CA ALA A 285 6.10 3.63 -7.36
C ALA A 285 6.15 2.27 -8.09
N GLY A 286 7.15 1.44 -7.76
CA GLY A 286 7.30 0.12 -8.37
C GLY A 286 7.98 0.07 -9.73
N MET A 287 8.33 1.22 -10.35
CA MET A 287 9.03 1.27 -11.67
C MET A 287 10.47 0.76 -11.64
N GLY A 288 11.00 0.44 -10.46
CA GLY A 288 12.32 -0.16 -10.32
C GLY A 288 13.46 0.85 -10.21
N LYS A 289 13.21 2.09 -9.76
CA LYS A 289 14.24 3.12 -9.53
C LYS A 289 15.40 2.61 -8.68
N SER A 290 15.11 2.14 -7.49
CA SER A 290 16.12 1.63 -6.55
C SER A 290 16.85 0.40 -7.09
N ARG A 291 16.17 -0.43 -7.91
CA ARG A 291 16.80 -1.57 -8.55
C ARG A 291 17.77 -1.16 -9.68
N LEU A 292 17.41 -0.11 -10.43
CA LEU A 292 18.31 0.49 -11.44
C LEU A 292 19.55 1.05 -10.75
N LEU A 293 19.39 1.80 -9.66
CA LEU A 293 20.50 2.33 -8.86
C LEU A 293 21.41 1.20 -8.34
N ALA A 294 20.83 0.14 -7.78
CA ALA A 294 21.60 -1.01 -7.30
C ALA A 294 22.35 -1.75 -8.42
N ALA A 295 21.82 -1.78 -9.64
CA ALA A 295 22.51 -2.38 -10.79
C ALA A 295 23.73 -1.54 -11.25
N VAL A 296 23.69 -0.24 -11.02
CA VAL A 296 24.81 0.68 -11.33
C VAL A 296 25.94 0.58 -10.32
N GLU A 297 25.66 0.21 -9.07
CA GLU A 297 26.65 0.17 -7.99
C GLU A 297 27.87 -0.68 -8.34
N ALA A 298 27.64 -1.91 -8.82
CA ALA A 298 28.74 -2.81 -9.18
C ALA A 298 29.63 -2.19 -10.26
N ALA A 299 29.02 -1.67 -11.33
CA ALA A 299 29.74 -1.03 -12.42
C ALA A 299 30.52 0.23 -11.97
N ALA A 300 29.96 1.03 -11.05
CA ALA A 300 30.62 2.21 -10.51
C ALA A 300 31.85 1.81 -9.65
N ARG A 301 31.70 0.78 -8.82
CA ARG A 301 32.82 0.26 -8.01
C ARG A 301 33.92 -0.36 -8.87
N ASP A 302 33.57 -1.05 -9.93
CA ASP A 302 34.55 -1.66 -10.87
C ASP A 302 35.43 -0.59 -11.55
N VAL A 303 34.90 0.62 -11.77
CA VAL A 303 35.68 1.76 -12.32
C VAL A 303 36.25 2.68 -11.26
N GLY A 304 36.25 2.28 -9.98
CA GLY A 304 36.95 2.92 -8.87
C GLY A 304 36.19 4.05 -8.17
N PHE A 305 34.87 4.16 -8.36
CA PHE A 305 34.06 5.09 -7.56
C PHE A 305 33.71 4.51 -6.20
N ALA A 306 33.85 5.29 -5.13
CA ALA A 306 33.19 5.03 -3.86
C ALA A 306 31.68 5.24 -4.01
N TRP A 307 30.89 4.51 -3.24
CA TRP A 307 29.43 4.49 -3.38
C TRP A 307 28.75 4.79 -2.07
N THR A 308 28.11 5.94 -1.97
CA THR A 308 27.36 6.39 -0.78
C THR A 308 25.88 6.41 -1.12
N TRP A 309 25.08 5.61 -0.45
CA TRP A 309 23.62 5.52 -0.65
C TRP A 309 22.88 6.04 0.56
N THR A 310 22.04 7.05 0.35
CA THR A 310 21.11 7.57 1.35
C THR A 310 19.66 7.34 0.91
N GLU A 311 18.82 6.87 1.83
CA GLU A 311 17.39 6.70 1.58
C GLU A 311 16.58 7.66 2.45
N ASN A 312 15.64 8.36 1.81
CA ASN A 312 14.70 9.19 2.52
C ASN A 312 13.39 8.43 2.73
N VAL A 313 12.75 8.67 3.85
CA VAL A 313 11.53 7.97 4.26
C VAL A 313 10.45 8.98 4.59
N SER A 314 9.20 8.61 4.36
CA SER A 314 8.05 9.51 4.52
C SER A 314 7.92 10.05 5.94
N TYR A 315 8.12 9.20 6.95
CA TYR A 315 8.06 9.58 8.37
C TYR A 315 9.29 10.39 8.85
N GLY A 316 10.37 10.45 8.06
CA GLY A 316 11.56 11.26 8.36
C GLY A 316 11.45 12.71 7.89
N ARG A 317 10.39 13.07 7.15
CA ARG A 317 10.21 14.41 6.59
C ARG A 317 10.07 15.51 7.66
N GLY A 318 9.62 15.15 8.85
CA GLY A 318 9.54 16.03 10.01
C GLY A 318 10.82 16.14 10.85
N GLU A 319 11.88 15.39 10.51
CA GLU A 319 13.15 15.41 11.23
C GLU A 319 14.15 16.34 10.52
N PRO A 320 14.46 17.55 11.06
CA PRO A 320 15.36 18.49 10.41
C PRO A 320 16.75 17.89 10.18
N TYR A 321 17.35 18.18 9.03
CA TYR A 321 18.71 17.74 8.66
C TYR A 321 18.92 16.22 8.65
N ARG A 322 17.85 15.45 8.50
CA ARG A 322 17.93 13.98 8.54
C ARG A 322 18.87 13.42 7.48
N TRP A 323 18.81 13.94 6.25
CA TRP A 323 19.70 13.49 5.18
C TRP A 323 21.16 13.73 5.51
N ALA A 324 21.52 14.88 6.09
CA ALA A 324 22.91 15.19 6.46
C ALA A 324 23.45 14.19 7.49
N ARG A 325 22.63 13.83 8.48
CA ARG A 325 23.00 12.83 9.49
C ARG A 325 23.18 11.46 8.86
N LEU A 326 22.26 11.04 7.98
CA LEU A 326 22.38 9.77 7.25
C LEU A 326 23.62 9.74 6.37
N PHE A 327 23.88 10.80 5.63
CA PHE A 327 25.06 10.91 4.79
C PHE A 327 26.35 10.77 5.62
N ALA A 328 26.46 11.51 6.71
CA ALA A 328 27.60 11.42 7.62
C ALA A 328 27.75 10.01 8.23
N GLN A 329 26.65 9.36 8.61
CA GLN A 329 26.67 8.01 9.15
C GLN A 329 27.13 6.98 8.12
N VAL A 330 26.61 7.02 6.90
CA VAL A 330 26.98 6.06 5.83
C VAL A 330 28.46 6.19 5.51
N VAL A 331 28.97 7.43 5.41
CA VAL A 331 30.40 7.66 5.16
C VAL A 331 31.24 7.20 6.36
N ALA A 332 30.77 7.39 7.58
CA ALA A 332 31.45 6.91 8.78
C ALA A 332 31.56 5.38 8.83
N ASP A 333 30.48 4.69 8.49
CA ASP A 333 30.42 3.23 8.40
C ASP A 333 31.43 2.70 7.35
N GLU A 334 31.57 3.39 6.21
CA GLU A 334 32.57 3.08 5.18
C GLU A 334 34.01 3.17 5.72
N HIS A 335 34.26 4.09 6.68
CA HIS A 335 35.57 4.30 7.30
C HIS A 335 35.77 3.50 8.61
N GLY A 336 34.75 2.77 9.08
CA GLY A 336 34.80 1.98 10.32
C GLY A 336 34.91 2.84 11.58
N VAL A 337 34.36 4.06 11.57
CA VAL A 337 34.33 5.00 12.69
C VAL A 337 32.91 5.48 12.95
N ASP A 338 32.68 6.16 14.08
CA ASP A 338 31.42 6.86 14.31
C ASP A 338 31.33 8.19 13.56
N SER A 339 30.09 8.67 13.30
CA SER A 339 29.85 9.88 12.52
C SER A 339 30.43 11.13 13.18
N GLY A 340 30.41 11.22 14.52
CA GLY A 340 31.01 12.33 15.27
C GLY A 340 32.53 12.40 15.11
N SER A 341 33.21 11.26 15.16
CA SER A 341 34.66 11.15 14.91
C SER A 341 35.02 11.55 13.49
N LEU A 342 34.19 11.15 12.51
CA LEU A 342 34.39 11.51 11.12
C LEU A 342 34.24 13.01 10.88
N VAL A 343 33.21 13.64 11.43
CA VAL A 343 33.00 15.08 11.36
C VAL A 343 34.15 15.84 12.05
N ARG A 344 34.61 15.38 13.25
CA ARG A 344 35.81 15.96 13.91
C ARG A 344 37.01 15.90 12.99
N ARG A 345 37.26 14.77 12.33
CA ARG A 345 38.44 14.62 11.46
C ARG A 345 38.41 15.55 10.24
N PHE A 346 37.27 15.77 9.63
CA PHE A 346 37.16 16.56 8.40
C PHE A 346 36.81 18.03 8.63
N VAL A 347 36.20 18.38 9.75
CA VAL A 347 35.78 19.77 10.04
C VAL A 347 36.70 20.45 11.04
N PHE A 348 37.08 19.76 12.14
CA PHE A 348 37.84 20.34 13.23
C PHE A 348 39.35 20.05 13.07
N THR A 349 40.00 20.78 12.20
CA THR A 349 41.42 20.67 11.91
C THR A 349 42.22 21.80 12.61
N ASP A 350 43.56 21.67 12.71
CA ASP A 350 44.44 22.58 13.44
C ASP A 350 44.44 24.03 12.91
N ASP A 351 43.97 24.23 11.67
CA ASP A 351 43.81 25.54 11.02
C ASP A 351 42.55 26.29 11.43
N LEU A 352 41.61 25.63 12.16
CA LEU A 352 40.36 26.25 12.57
C LEU A 352 40.56 27.14 13.81
N SER A 353 40.04 28.39 13.77
CA SER A 353 40.12 29.25 14.97
C SER A 353 39.27 28.68 16.11
N PRO A 354 39.66 28.90 17.39
CA PRO A 354 38.87 28.43 18.53
C PRO A 354 37.45 28.99 18.58
N GLU A 355 37.21 30.16 18.02
CA GLU A 355 35.90 30.80 17.91
C GLU A 355 35.04 30.09 16.87
N THR A 356 35.58 29.81 15.69
CA THR A 356 34.90 29.05 14.64
C THR A 356 34.62 27.63 15.08
N ALA A 357 35.58 26.98 15.78
CA ALA A 357 35.39 25.65 16.32
C ALA A 357 34.22 25.57 17.32
N ARG A 358 34.07 26.56 18.21
CA ARG A 358 32.93 26.65 19.14
C ARG A 358 31.62 26.85 18.40
N ARG A 359 31.58 27.78 17.45
CA ARG A 359 30.38 28.04 16.61
C ARG A 359 29.93 26.78 15.84
N PHE A 360 30.88 26.08 15.21
CA PHE A 360 30.60 24.81 14.51
C PHE A 360 30.10 23.72 15.47
N GLY A 361 30.76 23.56 16.61
CA GLY A 361 30.38 22.65 17.65
C GLY A 361 28.96 22.89 18.16
N GLY A 362 28.60 24.16 18.38
CA GLY A 362 27.25 24.57 18.78
C GLY A 362 26.17 24.24 17.74
N ALA A 363 26.44 24.50 16.46
CA ALA A 363 25.49 24.19 15.38
C ALA A 363 25.30 22.68 15.19
N ILE A 364 26.40 21.90 15.26
CA ILE A 364 26.31 20.43 15.20
C ILE A 364 25.55 19.87 16.42
N ALA A 365 25.80 20.39 17.62
CA ALA A 365 25.10 20.00 18.84
C ALA A 365 23.59 20.28 18.75
N ALA A 366 23.18 21.35 18.06
CA ALA A 366 21.78 21.66 17.85
C ALA A 366 21.04 20.54 17.10
N ILE A 367 21.65 19.98 16.03
CA ILE A 367 21.05 18.88 15.26
C ILE A 367 21.28 17.51 15.90
N ALA A 368 22.33 17.36 16.73
CA ALA A 368 22.64 16.10 17.41
C ALA A 368 21.70 15.81 18.60
N ARG A 369 21.08 16.85 19.19
CA ARG A 369 20.16 16.70 20.33
C ARG A 369 18.84 16.01 19.97
N GLU A 370 18.37 16.23 18.75
CA GLU A 370 17.08 15.70 18.29
C GLU A 370 17.15 14.27 17.74
N ALA A 371 18.38 13.79 17.39
CA ALA A 371 18.57 12.42 16.91
C ALA A 371 20.00 11.98 17.22
N ALA A 372 20.17 10.74 17.66
CA ALA A 372 21.46 10.18 18.04
C ALA A 372 22.50 10.30 16.92
N PHE A 373 23.30 11.36 16.96
CA PHE A 373 24.50 11.52 16.16
C PHE A 373 25.61 10.79 16.91
N SER A 374 25.91 9.57 16.49
CA SER A 374 26.77 8.66 17.25
C SER A 374 28.16 9.28 17.47
N GLY A 375 28.65 9.23 18.70
CA GLY A 375 29.98 9.70 19.07
C GLY A 375 30.15 11.23 19.18
N TRP A 376 29.07 12.03 19.10
CA TRP A 376 29.13 13.46 19.36
C TRP A 376 28.72 13.74 20.80
N GLU A 377 29.72 13.93 21.69
CA GLU A 377 29.49 14.42 23.03
C GLU A 377 29.58 15.97 22.98
N ALA A 378 28.48 16.63 23.28
CA ALA A 378 28.43 18.09 23.40
C ALA A 378 29.11 18.51 24.72
N GLU A 379 30.44 18.60 24.76
CA GLU A 379 31.09 19.33 25.82
C GLU A 379 30.69 20.81 25.71
N SER A 380 29.78 21.28 26.57
CA SER A 380 29.40 22.69 26.80
C SER A 380 29.37 23.60 25.54
N ALA A 381 28.80 23.13 24.44
CA ALA A 381 28.68 23.91 23.23
C ALA A 381 27.58 24.96 23.41
N ASP A 382 27.92 26.22 23.24
CA ASP A 382 26.97 27.34 23.14
C ASP A 382 26.16 27.16 21.84
N VAL A 383 24.97 26.56 21.95
CA VAL A 383 24.05 26.43 20.81
C VAL A 383 23.56 27.85 20.49
N PRO A 384 23.70 28.31 19.23
CA PRO A 384 23.15 29.58 18.83
C PRO A 384 21.66 29.71 19.12
N ALA A 385 21.27 30.86 19.64
CA ALA A 385 19.85 31.12 19.97
C ALA A 385 19.01 31.42 18.70
N ASP A 386 19.66 31.87 17.61
CA ASP A 386 19.02 32.20 16.35
C ASP A 386 19.07 31.01 15.39
N PRO A 387 17.91 30.44 14.99
CA PRO A 387 17.85 29.35 14.02
C PRO A 387 18.50 29.68 12.66
N ALA A 388 18.48 30.95 12.22
CA ALA A 388 19.12 31.36 10.98
C ALA A 388 20.65 31.24 11.06
N GLU A 389 21.24 31.55 12.22
CA GLU A 389 22.66 31.39 12.46
C GLU A 389 23.08 29.93 12.50
N VAL A 390 22.23 29.04 13.08
CA VAL A 390 22.46 27.61 13.05
C VAL A 390 22.47 27.09 11.60
N THR A 391 21.51 27.48 10.80
CA THR A 391 21.41 27.05 9.38
C THR A 391 22.62 27.53 8.57
N ALA A 392 23.04 28.80 8.72
CA ALA A 392 24.18 29.33 8.01
C ALA A 392 25.48 28.62 8.43
N THR A 393 25.65 28.39 9.72
CA THR A 393 26.82 27.68 10.26
C THR A 393 26.87 26.22 9.80
N LEU A 394 25.72 25.51 9.75
CA LEU A 394 25.67 24.16 9.23
C LEU A 394 26.01 24.09 7.73
N ALA A 395 25.67 25.11 6.96
CA ALA A 395 26.09 25.22 5.56
C ALA A 395 27.59 25.34 5.40
N GLU A 396 28.25 26.14 6.28
CA GLU A 396 29.73 26.25 6.33
C GLU A 396 30.36 24.89 6.72
N VAL A 397 29.84 24.25 7.77
CA VAL A 397 30.27 22.90 8.21
C VAL A 397 30.14 21.87 7.07
N ALA A 398 29.01 21.86 6.42
CA ALA A 398 28.76 20.94 5.30
C ALA A 398 29.72 21.21 4.11
N SER A 399 29.98 22.47 3.79
CA SER A 399 30.93 22.83 2.75
C SER A 399 32.34 22.30 3.05
N LEU A 400 32.86 22.56 4.25
CA LEU A 400 34.19 22.07 4.66
C LEU A 400 34.25 20.54 4.70
N TYR A 401 33.18 19.91 5.20
CA TYR A 401 33.08 18.44 5.25
C TYR A 401 33.14 17.83 3.85
N VAL A 402 32.37 18.38 2.92
CA VAL A 402 32.30 17.92 1.54
C VAL A 402 33.66 18.13 0.83
N ASP A 403 34.21 19.33 0.89
CA ASP A 403 35.47 19.65 0.22
C ASP A 403 36.59 18.70 0.68
N ARG A 404 36.77 18.53 1.99
CA ARG A 404 37.83 17.69 2.56
C ARG A 404 37.61 16.21 2.42
N LEU A 405 36.33 15.76 2.47
CA LEU A 405 35.99 14.37 2.24
C LEU A 405 36.38 13.96 0.82
N PHE A 406 36.01 14.76 -0.20
CA PHE A 406 36.24 14.37 -1.60
C PHE A 406 37.69 14.56 -2.02
N GLU A 407 38.43 15.52 -1.44
CA GLU A 407 39.85 15.59 -1.62
C GLU A 407 40.61 14.36 -1.12
N SER A 408 40.09 13.71 -0.07
CA SER A 408 40.72 12.57 0.59
C SER A 408 40.33 11.21 0.05
N THR A 409 39.13 11.08 -0.58
CA THR A 409 38.51 9.78 -0.89
C THR A 409 38.40 9.47 -2.39
N GLY A 410 38.75 10.42 -3.27
CA GLY A 410 38.69 10.21 -4.73
C GLY A 410 37.26 10.21 -5.32
N PRO A 411 37.06 9.65 -6.52
CA PRO A 411 35.78 9.69 -7.22
C PRO A 411 34.67 8.99 -6.44
N ARG A 412 33.46 9.60 -6.40
CA ARG A 412 32.35 9.10 -5.60
C ARG A 412 31.01 9.22 -6.33
N VAL A 413 30.14 8.23 -6.11
CA VAL A 413 28.71 8.34 -6.43
C VAL A 413 27.93 8.58 -5.14
N ILE A 414 27.11 9.62 -5.14
CA ILE A 414 26.16 9.91 -4.07
C ILE A 414 24.76 9.56 -4.57
N VAL A 415 24.12 8.60 -3.93
CA VAL A 415 22.74 8.22 -4.22
C VAL A 415 21.80 8.83 -3.20
N ILE A 416 20.80 9.55 -3.69
CA ILE A 416 19.70 10.11 -2.91
C ILE A 416 18.42 9.42 -3.36
N ASP A 417 18.06 8.32 -2.68
CA ASP A 417 16.86 7.59 -3.02
C ASP A 417 15.63 8.22 -2.35
N ASP A 418 14.49 8.17 -3.04
CA ASP A 418 13.24 8.77 -2.61
C ASP A 418 13.36 10.27 -2.23
N LEU A 419 13.99 11.06 -3.12
CA LEU A 419 14.24 12.51 -2.97
C LEU A 419 12.98 13.30 -2.54
N HIS A 420 11.80 12.88 -2.97
CA HIS A 420 10.53 13.54 -2.62
C HIS A 420 10.17 13.46 -1.11
N TRP A 421 10.87 12.62 -0.33
CA TRP A 421 10.74 12.53 1.13
C TRP A 421 11.83 13.32 1.88
N LEU A 422 12.65 14.07 1.17
CA LEU A 422 13.69 14.91 1.79
C LEU A 422 13.03 15.96 2.68
N ASP A 423 13.56 16.15 3.89
CA ASP A 423 13.13 17.22 4.78
C ASP A 423 13.54 18.60 4.24
N PRO A 424 12.76 19.67 4.51
CA PRO A 424 13.04 21.00 3.96
C PRO A 424 14.42 21.55 4.29
N SER A 425 14.95 21.26 5.50
CA SER A 425 16.28 21.71 5.92
C SER A 425 17.40 21.00 5.15
N SER A 426 17.20 19.72 4.81
CA SER A 426 18.14 18.95 4.01
C SER A 426 18.14 19.33 2.53
N VAL A 427 17.03 19.88 1.98
CA VAL A 427 17.00 20.35 0.57
C VAL A 427 18.11 21.38 0.30
N GLY A 428 18.25 22.38 1.18
CA GLY A 428 19.30 23.40 1.04
C GLY A 428 20.72 22.82 1.15
N LEU A 429 20.93 21.81 2.00
CA LEU A 429 22.24 21.15 2.11
C LEU A 429 22.55 20.29 0.89
N VAL A 430 21.58 19.58 0.32
CA VAL A 430 21.77 18.84 -0.94
C VAL A 430 22.11 19.81 -2.08
N GLU A 431 21.43 20.95 -2.16
CA GLU A 431 21.73 21.98 -3.16
C GLU A 431 23.16 22.48 -3.04
N LEU A 432 23.63 22.75 -1.81
CA LEU A 432 25.01 23.10 -1.52
C LEU A 432 26.00 22.00 -1.96
N VAL A 433 25.71 20.73 -1.66
CA VAL A 433 26.54 19.59 -2.08
C VAL A 433 26.62 19.52 -3.60
N VAL A 434 25.51 19.67 -4.31
CA VAL A 434 25.48 19.69 -5.78
C VAL A 434 26.35 20.82 -6.34
N GLU A 435 26.31 22.01 -5.73
CA GLU A 435 27.12 23.17 -6.14
C GLU A 435 28.62 22.96 -5.88
N ARG A 436 28.96 22.45 -4.70
CA ARG A 436 30.35 22.22 -4.30
C ARG A 436 31.01 21.09 -5.07
N THR A 437 30.24 20.14 -5.55
CA THR A 437 30.78 18.97 -6.29
C THR A 437 30.95 19.22 -7.78
N GLN A 438 30.61 20.40 -8.33
CA GLN A 438 30.71 20.68 -9.76
C GLN A 438 32.13 20.50 -10.32
N ASP A 439 33.14 20.89 -9.56
CA ASP A 439 34.57 20.81 -9.91
C ASP A 439 35.27 19.57 -9.28
N LEU A 440 34.50 18.60 -8.80
CA LEU A 440 34.99 17.39 -8.16
C LEU A 440 34.47 16.14 -8.92
N PRO A 441 35.20 15.02 -8.91
CA PRO A 441 34.79 13.81 -9.60
C PRO A 441 33.63 13.10 -8.85
N VAL A 442 32.49 13.74 -8.78
CA VAL A 442 31.29 13.25 -8.04
C VAL A 442 30.11 13.11 -8.99
N LEU A 443 29.46 11.93 -8.98
CA LEU A 443 28.19 11.70 -9.65
C LEU A 443 27.07 11.66 -8.60
N ILE A 444 26.11 12.58 -8.72
CA ILE A 444 24.91 12.58 -7.87
C ILE A 444 23.77 11.90 -8.64
N LEU A 445 23.26 10.82 -8.09
CA LEU A 445 22.12 10.05 -8.62
C LEU A 445 20.93 10.20 -7.65
N ALA A 446 19.93 10.99 -8.02
CA ALA A 446 18.71 11.12 -7.22
C ALA A 446 17.57 10.33 -7.86
N ALA A 447 16.81 9.60 -7.05
CA ALA A 447 15.59 8.94 -7.50
C ALA A 447 14.37 9.59 -6.85
N THR A 448 13.31 9.82 -7.63
CA THR A 448 12.10 10.48 -7.16
C THR A 448 10.84 9.95 -7.85
N ARG A 449 9.69 10.26 -7.28
CA ARG A 449 8.39 10.15 -7.97
C ARG A 449 8.13 11.41 -8.78
N PRO A 450 7.24 11.37 -9.80
CA PRO A 450 6.77 12.57 -10.47
C PRO A 450 6.20 13.59 -9.48
N GLY A 451 6.59 14.87 -9.63
CA GLY A 451 6.17 15.93 -8.74
C GLY A 451 7.12 17.12 -8.73
N PRO A 452 6.92 18.08 -7.81
CA PRO A 452 7.81 19.22 -7.66
C PRO A 452 9.25 18.78 -7.34
N LEU A 453 10.21 19.34 -8.08
CA LEU A 453 11.64 19.05 -7.90
C LEU A 453 12.34 20.25 -7.25
N PRO A 454 13.42 20.03 -6.44
CA PRO A 454 14.26 21.11 -5.96
C PRO A 454 14.98 21.82 -7.11
N GLY A 455 15.41 23.07 -6.87
CA GLY A 455 15.95 23.96 -7.90
C GLY A 455 17.11 23.37 -8.68
N TRP A 456 18.06 22.69 -8.01
CA TRP A 456 19.19 22.04 -8.68
C TRP A 456 18.78 20.93 -9.66
N ALA A 457 17.70 20.20 -9.37
CA ALA A 457 17.20 19.10 -10.19
C ALA A 457 16.49 19.57 -11.46
N THR A 458 16.16 20.85 -11.57
CA THR A 458 15.53 21.47 -12.73
C THR A 458 16.49 22.23 -13.63
N ARG A 459 17.77 22.34 -13.26
CA ARG A 459 18.81 23.04 -14.03
C ARG A 459 19.11 22.30 -15.33
N ASP A 460 19.50 23.04 -16.39
CA ASP A 460 19.90 22.45 -17.68
C ASP A 460 21.13 21.52 -17.58
N SER A 461 21.97 21.72 -16.55
CA SER A 461 23.12 20.87 -16.25
C SER A 461 22.74 19.51 -15.66
N THR A 462 21.50 19.34 -15.18
CA THR A 462 21.02 18.10 -14.58
C THR A 462 20.34 17.22 -15.62
N THR A 463 20.87 16.01 -15.79
CA THR A 463 20.24 15.03 -16.69
C THR A 463 19.03 14.39 -16.04
N ARG A 464 17.89 14.33 -16.74
CA ARG A 464 16.69 13.64 -16.27
C ARG A 464 16.45 12.36 -17.04
N VAL A 465 16.18 11.28 -16.32
CA VAL A 465 15.84 9.96 -16.84
C VAL A 465 14.45 9.59 -16.36
N GLN A 466 13.49 9.50 -17.26
CA GLN A 466 12.13 9.06 -16.93
C GLN A 466 11.99 7.56 -17.13
N LEU A 467 11.53 6.86 -16.06
CA LEU A 467 11.23 5.43 -16.12
C LEU A 467 9.77 5.21 -16.48
N HIS A 468 9.56 4.51 -17.58
CA HIS A 468 8.24 4.04 -18.00
C HIS A 468 8.04 2.56 -17.70
N GLY A 469 6.82 2.04 -17.87
CA GLY A 469 6.54 0.61 -17.79
C GLY A 469 7.41 -0.19 -18.76
N LEU A 470 7.71 -1.42 -18.41
CA LEU A 470 8.43 -2.35 -19.29
C LEU A 470 7.61 -2.60 -20.56
N ALA A 471 8.27 -2.71 -21.70
CA ALA A 471 7.64 -3.21 -22.92
C ALA A 471 7.19 -4.67 -22.75
N GLU A 472 6.24 -5.13 -23.56
CA GLU A 472 5.69 -6.50 -23.45
C GLU A 472 6.78 -7.59 -23.50
N PRO A 473 7.83 -7.52 -24.37
CA PRO A 473 8.91 -8.51 -24.36
C PRO A 473 9.70 -8.54 -23.03
N ASP A 474 9.87 -7.39 -22.38
CA ASP A 474 10.54 -7.30 -21.09
C ASP A 474 9.63 -7.73 -19.95
N THR A 475 8.31 -7.47 -20.07
CA THR A 475 7.30 -8.04 -19.18
C THR A 475 7.35 -9.57 -19.23
N ALA A 476 7.45 -10.17 -20.42
CA ALA A 476 7.60 -11.61 -20.58
C ALA A 476 8.85 -12.17 -19.90
N ARG A 477 10.00 -11.47 -20.05
CA ARG A 477 11.24 -11.85 -19.38
C ARG A 477 11.10 -11.78 -17.85
N LEU A 478 10.51 -10.71 -17.34
CA LEU A 478 10.30 -10.55 -15.90
C LEU A 478 9.32 -11.60 -15.36
N ALA A 479 8.20 -11.85 -16.07
CA ALA A 479 7.24 -12.88 -15.70
C ALA A 479 7.89 -14.27 -15.66
N THR A 480 8.74 -14.59 -16.65
CA THR A 480 9.51 -15.83 -16.71
C THR A 480 10.47 -15.99 -15.52
N LEU A 481 11.15 -14.91 -15.13
CA LEU A 481 12.04 -14.93 -13.96
C LEU A 481 11.27 -15.17 -12.65
N VAL A 482 10.10 -14.53 -12.49
CA VAL A 482 9.29 -14.68 -11.29
C VAL A 482 8.62 -16.06 -11.24
N ALA A 483 8.05 -16.53 -12.34
CA ALA A 483 7.44 -17.86 -12.45
C ALA A 483 8.46 -19.00 -12.47
N ARG A 484 9.75 -18.70 -12.68
CA ARG A 484 10.83 -19.68 -12.90
C ARG A 484 10.60 -20.61 -14.10
N ALA A 485 9.77 -20.18 -15.02
CA ALA A 485 9.48 -20.87 -16.28
C ALA A 485 8.86 -19.91 -17.29
N ALA A 486 8.94 -20.27 -18.58
CA ALA A 486 8.34 -19.47 -19.64
C ALA A 486 6.82 -19.39 -19.46
N VAL A 487 6.29 -18.18 -19.42
CA VAL A 487 4.85 -17.89 -19.42
C VAL A 487 4.37 -17.85 -20.87
N ASP A 488 3.20 -18.40 -21.16
CA ASP A 488 2.63 -18.39 -22.49
C ASP A 488 2.25 -16.97 -22.96
N ALA A 489 2.04 -16.80 -24.25
CA ALA A 489 1.80 -15.47 -24.84
C ALA A 489 0.48 -14.83 -24.33
N GLU A 490 -0.52 -15.62 -24.00
CA GLU A 490 -1.80 -15.15 -23.46
C GLU A 490 -1.60 -14.63 -22.04
N GLY A 491 -0.91 -15.38 -21.19
CA GLY A 491 -0.56 -14.96 -19.83
C GLY A 491 0.31 -13.71 -19.82
N VAL A 492 1.31 -13.63 -20.70
CA VAL A 492 2.16 -12.43 -20.83
C VAL A 492 1.32 -11.20 -21.20
N ARG A 493 0.47 -11.32 -22.21
CA ARG A 493 -0.39 -10.21 -22.66
C ARG A 493 -1.33 -9.76 -21.56
N SER A 494 -2.03 -10.69 -20.91
CA SER A 494 -2.92 -10.39 -19.80
C SER A 494 -2.19 -9.70 -18.64
N ILE A 495 -1.01 -10.18 -18.26
CA ILE A 495 -0.18 -9.56 -17.21
C ILE A 495 0.25 -8.15 -17.65
N HIS A 496 0.72 -7.98 -18.90
CA HIS A 496 1.17 -6.69 -19.39
C HIS A 496 0.05 -5.64 -19.44
N GLU A 497 -1.11 -5.99 -20.00
CA GLU A 497 -2.28 -5.12 -20.09
C GLU A 497 -2.78 -4.68 -18.70
N ARG A 498 -2.80 -5.60 -17.72
CA ARG A 498 -3.25 -5.31 -16.35
C ARG A 498 -2.27 -4.43 -15.60
N THR A 499 -0.97 -4.61 -15.79
CA THR A 499 0.09 -3.97 -15.01
C THR A 499 0.70 -2.74 -15.68
N GLY A 500 0.43 -2.53 -16.97
CA GLY A 500 1.09 -1.50 -17.78
C GLY A 500 2.61 -1.65 -17.81
N GLY A 501 3.11 -2.86 -17.61
CA GLY A 501 4.55 -3.15 -17.54
C GLY A 501 5.25 -2.62 -16.28
N ASN A 502 4.51 -2.19 -15.25
CA ASN A 502 5.13 -1.82 -13.97
C ASN A 502 5.78 -3.04 -13.32
N PRO A 503 7.12 -3.05 -13.12
CA PRO A 503 7.84 -4.25 -12.67
C PRO A 503 7.34 -4.84 -11.35
N LEU A 504 6.96 -3.99 -10.38
CA LEU A 504 6.40 -4.45 -9.11
C LEU A 504 5.06 -5.15 -9.34
N PHE A 505 4.18 -4.54 -10.14
CA PHE A 505 2.86 -5.08 -10.43
C PHE A 505 2.94 -6.38 -11.21
N VAL A 506 3.85 -6.47 -12.18
CA VAL A 506 4.14 -7.71 -12.91
C VAL A 506 4.53 -8.82 -11.94
N GLY A 507 5.49 -8.57 -11.06
CA GLY A 507 5.95 -9.56 -10.09
C GLY A 507 4.86 -10.06 -9.16
N GLU A 508 4.07 -9.15 -8.57
CA GLU A 508 2.98 -9.49 -7.66
C GLU A 508 1.82 -10.20 -8.37
N THR A 509 1.49 -9.77 -9.59
CA THR A 509 0.43 -10.42 -10.40
C THR A 509 0.81 -11.86 -10.76
N VAL A 510 2.06 -12.09 -11.18
CA VAL A 510 2.54 -13.45 -11.48
C VAL A 510 2.46 -14.35 -10.25
N ARG A 511 2.89 -13.87 -9.08
CA ARG A 511 2.81 -14.65 -7.82
C ARG A 511 1.37 -14.98 -7.45
N ALA A 512 0.49 -13.98 -7.54
CA ALA A 512 -0.93 -14.18 -7.24
C ALA A 512 -1.57 -15.21 -8.18
N PHE A 513 -1.32 -15.11 -9.49
CA PHE A 513 -1.85 -16.03 -10.49
C PHE A 513 -1.33 -17.46 -10.32
N LEU A 514 -0.10 -17.62 -9.83
CA LEU A 514 0.42 -18.95 -9.47
C LEU A 514 -0.22 -19.51 -8.21
N GLN A 515 -0.50 -18.66 -7.21
CA GLN A 515 -1.12 -19.06 -5.94
C GLN A 515 -2.59 -19.46 -6.10
N ASP A 516 -3.35 -18.74 -6.90
CA ASP A 516 -4.78 -19.01 -7.13
C ASP A 516 -5.06 -19.98 -8.27
N GLY A 517 -4.02 -20.44 -8.97
CA GLY A 517 -4.12 -21.41 -10.06
C GLY A 517 -4.57 -20.82 -11.41
N THR A 518 -4.65 -19.49 -11.53
CA THR A 518 -4.88 -18.82 -12.82
C THR A 518 -3.73 -19.06 -13.80
N LEU A 519 -2.49 -19.12 -13.27
CA LEU A 519 -1.32 -19.62 -13.98
C LEU A 519 -0.97 -21.03 -13.47
N GLN A 520 -0.92 -22.01 -14.36
CA GLN A 520 -0.61 -23.40 -14.02
C GLN A 520 0.52 -23.98 -14.88
N TRP A 521 1.29 -24.88 -14.28
CA TRP A 521 2.30 -25.65 -14.99
C TRP A 521 1.67 -26.64 -15.97
N ARG A 522 2.02 -26.53 -17.24
CA ARG A 522 1.63 -27.48 -18.32
C ARG A 522 2.81 -27.65 -19.28
N ASP A 523 3.19 -28.88 -19.55
CA ASP A 523 4.19 -29.24 -20.55
C ASP A 523 5.50 -28.44 -20.49
N GLY A 524 6.01 -28.16 -19.27
CA GLY A 524 7.24 -27.43 -19.04
C GLY A 524 7.13 -25.90 -19.20
N ARG A 525 5.91 -25.37 -19.30
CA ARG A 525 5.59 -23.94 -19.36
C ARG A 525 4.53 -23.59 -18.34
N VAL A 526 4.38 -22.31 -18.06
CA VAL A 526 3.30 -21.77 -17.25
C VAL A 526 2.26 -21.19 -18.21
N ALA A 527 1.06 -21.78 -18.21
CA ALA A 527 -0.05 -21.38 -19.07
C ALA A 527 -1.15 -20.73 -18.27
N MET A 528 -1.83 -19.75 -18.88
CA MET A 528 -3.00 -19.11 -18.31
C MET A 528 -4.23 -20.04 -18.42
N ILE A 529 -4.96 -20.21 -17.31
CA ILE A 529 -6.15 -21.04 -17.25
C ILE A 529 -7.25 -20.21 -16.60
N GLY A 530 -8.20 -19.75 -17.41
CA GLY A 530 -9.32 -18.93 -16.95
C GLY A 530 -9.22 -17.45 -17.35
N SER A 531 -10.25 -16.69 -17.00
CA SER A 531 -10.45 -15.29 -17.43
C SER A 531 -9.54 -14.27 -16.71
N GLY A 532 -8.66 -14.70 -15.82
CA GLY A 532 -7.76 -13.79 -15.10
C GLY A 532 -8.44 -12.87 -14.07
N GLU A 533 -9.67 -13.15 -13.65
CA GLU A 533 -10.38 -12.38 -12.59
C GLU A 533 -9.85 -12.69 -11.18
N SER A 534 -8.54 -12.74 -11.02
CA SER A 534 -7.91 -12.95 -9.71
C SER A 534 -8.00 -11.70 -8.83
N ARG A 535 -8.14 -11.91 -7.52
CA ARG A 535 -8.12 -10.82 -6.54
C ARG A 535 -6.75 -10.14 -6.52
N ILE A 536 -6.73 -8.80 -6.50
CA ILE A 536 -5.49 -8.03 -6.36
C ILE A 536 -4.81 -8.42 -5.03
N PRO A 537 -3.49 -8.73 -5.04
CA PRO A 537 -2.73 -8.98 -3.80
C PRO A 537 -2.87 -7.84 -2.79
N VAL A 538 -2.88 -8.17 -1.50
CA VAL A 538 -2.99 -7.19 -0.40
C VAL A 538 -1.90 -6.12 -0.48
N THR A 539 -0.66 -6.53 -0.76
CA THR A 539 0.50 -5.64 -0.94
C THR A 539 0.32 -4.64 -2.07
N LEU A 540 -0.27 -5.09 -3.18
CA LEU A 540 -0.53 -4.25 -4.34
C LEU A 540 -1.70 -3.30 -4.09
N ARG A 541 -2.75 -3.76 -3.41
CA ARG A 541 -3.87 -2.90 -2.98
C ARG A 541 -3.42 -1.80 -2.03
N ALA A 542 -2.49 -2.08 -1.11
CA ALA A 542 -1.94 -1.07 -0.22
C ALA A 542 -1.23 0.04 -1.00
N VAL A 543 -0.36 -0.31 -1.97
CA VAL A 543 0.36 0.68 -2.80
C VAL A 543 -0.59 1.51 -3.65
N LEU A 544 -1.57 0.88 -4.30
CA LEU A 544 -2.55 1.58 -5.13
C LEU A 544 -3.51 2.42 -4.29
N GLY A 545 -3.92 1.90 -3.12
CA GLY A 545 -4.72 2.62 -2.15
C GLY A 545 -4.03 3.89 -1.67
N ALA A 546 -2.73 3.82 -1.35
CA ALA A 546 -1.93 4.99 -0.97
C ALA A 546 -1.89 6.06 -2.07
N ARG A 547 -1.77 5.65 -3.34
CA ARG A 547 -1.82 6.60 -4.48
C ARG A 547 -3.20 7.27 -4.62
N ILE A 548 -4.27 6.50 -4.48
CA ILE A 548 -5.64 7.03 -4.54
C ILE A 548 -5.89 7.97 -3.36
N ASP A 549 -5.40 7.63 -2.17
CA ASP A 549 -5.57 8.44 -0.95
C ASP A 549 -4.76 9.74 -0.95
N ALA A 550 -3.71 9.81 -1.74
CA ALA A 550 -2.96 11.05 -1.94
C ALA A 550 -3.78 12.12 -2.69
N MET A 551 -4.89 11.73 -3.37
CA MET A 551 -5.76 12.64 -4.10
C MET A 551 -6.70 13.41 -3.17
N PRO A 552 -7.14 14.64 -3.55
CA PRO A 552 -8.24 15.35 -2.89
C PRO A 552 -9.49 14.48 -2.80
N SER A 553 -10.34 14.72 -1.79
CA SER A 553 -11.53 13.89 -1.53
C SER A 553 -12.47 13.81 -2.73
N ALA A 554 -12.70 14.95 -3.44
CA ALA A 554 -13.54 15.00 -4.62
C ALA A 554 -12.97 14.14 -5.77
N ALA A 555 -11.66 14.17 -6.00
CA ALA A 555 -11.00 13.37 -7.02
C ALA A 555 -11.05 11.86 -6.69
N ARG A 556 -10.86 11.48 -5.41
CA ARG A 556 -11.02 10.08 -4.97
C ARG A 556 -12.45 9.58 -5.19
N GLU A 557 -13.44 10.41 -4.85
CA GLU A 557 -14.84 10.04 -5.04
C GLU A 557 -15.18 9.87 -6.51
N ALA A 558 -14.75 10.81 -7.37
CA ALA A 558 -14.90 10.72 -8.81
C ALA A 558 -14.26 9.45 -9.38
N LEU A 559 -13.05 9.10 -8.94
CA LEU A 559 -12.35 7.88 -9.34
C LEU A 559 -13.12 6.62 -8.91
N GLY A 560 -13.67 6.61 -7.69
CA GLY A 560 -14.52 5.52 -7.20
C GLY A 560 -15.78 5.35 -8.03
N VAL A 561 -16.47 6.44 -8.39
CA VAL A 561 -17.65 6.40 -9.26
C VAL A 561 -17.29 5.96 -10.69
N ALA A 562 -16.18 6.47 -11.24
CA ALA A 562 -15.68 6.06 -12.55
C ALA A 562 -15.43 4.54 -12.62
N SER A 563 -14.95 3.93 -11.53
CA SER A 563 -14.72 2.47 -11.48
C SER A 563 -16.01 1.62 -11.58
N ILE A 564 -17.16 2.20 -11.26
CA ILE A 564 -18.48 1.55 -11.43
C ILE A 564 -18.89 1.53 -12.90
N ILE A 565 -18.51 2.57 -13.66
CA ILE A 565 -18.84 2.68 -15.09
C ILE A 565 -18.00 1.70 -15.91
N GLY A 566 -16.71 1.58 -15.57
CA GLY A 566 -15.78 0.66 -16.22
C GLY A 566 -14.39 1.26 -16.42
N ILE A 567 -13.51 0.50 -17.11
CA ILE A 567 -12.14 0.93 -17.41
C ILE A 567 -12.12 2.20 -18.26
N THR A 568 -13.09 2.34 -19.18
CA THR A 568 -13.31 3.54 -19.98
C THR A 568 -14.62 4.19 -19.55
N PHE A 569 -14.63 5.49 -19.37
CA PHE A 569 -15.78 6.22 -18.87
C PHE A 569 -15.86 7.65 -19.46
N ARG A 570 -17.01 8.26 -19.32
CA ARG A 570 -17.22 9.70 -19.65
C ARG A 570 -17.30 10.51 -18.36
N PRO A 571 -16.58 11.64 -18.23
CA PRO A 571 -16.69 12.55 -17.10
C PRO A 571 -18.13 12.96 -16.79
N SER A 572 -18.91 13.29 -17.81
CA SER A 572 -20.33 13.68 -17.66
C SER A 572 -21.18 12.60 -16.98
N LEU A 573 -20.89 11.31 -17.23
CA LEU A 573 -21.61 10.20 -16.60
C LEU A 573 -21.18 10.02 -15.13
N VAL A 574 -19.91 10.30 -14.82
CA VAL A 574 -19.42 10.31 -13.42
C VAL A 574 -20.14 11.41 -12.64
N GLU A 575 -20.22 12.64 -13.18
CA GLU A 575 -20.92 13.76 -12.55
C GLU A 575 -22.41 13.49 -12.33
N GLU A 576 -23.07 12.82 -13.29
CA GLU A 576 -24.47 12.43 -13.16
C GLU A 576 -24.75 11.38 -12.07
N LEU A 577 -23.76 10.58 -11.72
CA LEU A 577 -23.88 9.54 -10.67
C LEU A 577 -23.51 10.07 -9.28
N LEU A 578 -22.80 11.20 -9.21
CA LEU A 578 -22.49 11.89 -7.96
C LEU A 578 -23.71 12.66 -7.45
N ASP A 579 -23.78 12.86 -6.13
CA ASP A 579 -24.86 13.65 -5.51
C ASP A 579 -24.54 15.16 -5.48
N HIS A 580 -23.36 15.55 -5.96
CA HIS A 580 -22.87 16.93 -6.00
C HIS A 580 -21.99 17.18 -7.24
N PRO A 581 -21.90 18.43 -7.74
CA PRO A 581 -21.02 18.77 -8.86
C PRO A 581 -19.55 18.59 -8.46
N LEU A 582 -18.72 18.20 -9.44
CA LEU A 582 -17.28 18.15 -9.29
C LEU A 582 -16.66 19.54 -9.46
N GLU A 583 -15.55 19.75 -8.75
CA GLU A 583 -14.73 20.94 -8.96
C GLU A 583 -14.08 20.91 -10.36
N GLN A 584 -13.97 22.08 -10.98
CA GLN A 584 -13.30 22.20 -12.27
C GLN A 584 -11.83 21.73 -12.15
N GLY A 585 -11.36 20.92 -13.09
CA GLY A 585 -10.00 20.36 -13.06
C GLY A 585 -9.82 19.06 -12.27
N THR A 586 -10.88 18.48 -11.68
CA THR A 586 -10.79 17.22 -10.94
C THR A 586 -10.19 16.08 -11.79
N PHE A 587 -10.61 15.94 -13.04
CA PHE A 587 -10.08 14.91 -13.94
C PHE A 587 -8.65 15.21 -14.40
N ASP A 588 -8.29 16.49 -14.56
CA ASP A 588 -6.92 16.90 -14.87
C ASP A 588 -5.96 16.51 -13.74
N GLN A 589 -6.34 16.74 -12.48
CA GLN A 589 -5.56 16.30 -11.31
C GLN A 589 -5.36 14.80 -11.27
N LEU A 590 -6.39 14.01 -11.62
CA LEU A 590 -6.29 12.55 -11.69
C LEU A 590 -5.36 12.11 -12.85
N ALA A 591 -5.34 12.86 -13.97
CA ALA A 591 -4.44 12.61 -15.09
C ALA A 591 -2.99 12.98 -14.76
N GLU A 592 -2.75 14.13 -14.13
CA GLU A 592 -1.43 14.54 -13.66
C GLU A 592 -0.82 13.52 -12.70
N SER A 593 -1.68 12.85 -11.90
CA SER A 593 -1.27 11.77 -11.00
C SER A 593 -1.16 10.41 -11.69
N ALA A 594 -1.29 10.35 -13.02
CA ALA A 594 -1.24 9.13 -13.82
C ALA A 594 -2.18 8.00 -13.31
N LEU A 595 -3.34 8.37 -12.76
CA LEU A 595 -4.40 7.43 -12.37
C LEU A 595 -5.37 7.17 -13.53
N ILE A 596 -5.61 8.20 -14.36
CA ILE A 596 -6.43 8.11 -15.56
C ILE A 596 -5.71 8.82 -16.73
N ALA A 597 -6.16 8.58 -17.94
CA ALA A 597 -5.68 9.24 -19.13
C ALA A 597 -6.85 9.57 -20.09
N PRO A 598 -6.83 10.72 -20.79
CA PRO A 598 -7.82 11.00 -21.82
C PRO A 598 -7.62 10.08 -23.04
N ILE A 599 -8.71 9.67 -23.67
CA ILE A 599 -8.71 8.96 -24.96
C ILE A 599 -9.05 9.97 -26.07
N ASP A 600 -10.09 10.75 -25.85
CA ASP A 600 -10.57 11.81 -26.71
C ASP A 600 -11.26 12.90 -25.85
N ASP A 601 -11.95 13.86 -26.47
CA ASP A 601 -12.59 14.98 -25.77
C ASP A 601 -13.70 14.53 -24.79
N ASP A 602 -14.33 13.38 -25.03
CA ASP A 602 -15.48 12.88 -24.27
C ASP A 602 -15.15 11.63 -23.41
N HIS A 603 -14.05 10.94 -23.70
CA HIS A 603 -13.75 9.65 -23.07
C HIS A 603 -12.41 9.66 -22.37
N TRP A 604 -12.43 9.08 -21.16
CA TRP A 604 -11.26 8.84 -20.32
C TRP A 604 -11.15 7.38 -19.97
N ARG A 605 -9.94 6.94 -19.63
CA ARG A 605 -9.69 5.56 -19.17
C ARG A 605 -8.81 5.55 -17.93
N PHE A 606 -8.95 4.53 -17.13
CA PHE A 606 -7.95 4.22 -16.10
C PHE A 606 -6.60 3.94 -16.76
N ALA A 607 -5.52 4.48 -16.20
CA ALA A 607 -4.17 4.29 -16.73
C ALA A 607 -3.79 2.80 -16.76
N HIS A 608 -4.26 2.03 -15.76
CA HIS A 608 -4.07 0.57 -15.66
C HIS A 608 -5.30 -0.08 -15.04
N ALA A 609 -5.64 -1.30 -15.48
CA ALA A 609 -6.78 -2.05 -14.93
C ALA A 609 -6.69 -2.26 -13.41
N LEU A 610 -5.47 -2.43 -12.86
CA LEU A 610 -5.26 -2.56 -11.42
C LEU A 610 -5.65 -1.31 -10.62
N ILE A 611 -5.56 -0.11 -11.20
CA ILE A 611 -6.03 1.12 -10.54
C ILE A 611 -7.57 1.13 -10.49
N HIS A 612 -8.22 0.74 -11.60
CA HIS A 612 -9.66 0.55 -11.65
C HIS A 612 -10.12 -0.43 -10.58
N ASP A 613 -9.49 -1.62 -10.53
CA ASP A 613 -9.86 -2.67 -9.59
C ASP A 613 -9.63 -2.24 -8.12
N ALA A 614 -8.55 -1.49 -7.85
CA ALA A 614 -8.27 -0.94 -6.51
C ALA A 614 -9.31 0.13 -6.12
N ALA A 615 -9.68 1.03 -7.02
CA ALA A 615 -10.72 2.03 -6.79
C ALA A 615 -12.08 1.37 -6.54
N TYR A 616 -12.44 0.36 -7.36
CA TYR A 616 -13.66 -0.43 -7.19
C TYR A 616 -13.69 -1.19 -5.87
N ALA A 617 -12.59 -1.89 -5.52
CA ALA A 617 -12.48 -2.64 -4.26
C ALA A 617 -12.55 -1.73 -3.03
N GLY A 618 -12.06 -0.49 -3.12
CA GLY A 618 -12.12 0.52 -2.05
C GLY A 618 -13.55 0.94 -1.69
N LEU A 619 -14.51 0.83 -2.61
CA LEU A 619 -15.90 1.15 -2.34
C LEU A 619 -16.57 0.08 -1.47
N LEU A 620 -17.40 0.50 -0.51
CA LEU A 620 -18.26 -0.41 0.25
C LEU A 620 -19.23 -1.18 -0.67
N ALA A 621 -19.53 -2.42 -0.31
CA ALA A 621 -20.47 -3.25 -1.07
C ALA A 621 -21.86 -2.60 -1.21
N SER A 622 -22.34 -1.89 -0.16
CA SER A 622 -23.58 -1.14 -0.19
C SER A 622 -23.53 0.01 -1.20
N ARG A 623 -22.44 0.81 -1.18
CA ARG A 623 -22.25 1.93 -2.11
C ARG A 623 -22.12 1.43 -3.56
N ARG A 624 -21.36 0.36 -3.79
CA ARG A 624 -21.27 -0.28 -5.12
C ARG A 624 -22.65 -0.66 -5.65
N ARG A 625 -23.47 -1.36 -4.84
CA ARG A 625 -24.84 -1.73 -5.22
C ARG A 625 -25.69 -0.52 -5.59
N THR A 626 -25.65 0.54 -4.77
CA THR A 626 -26.39 1.77 -5.05
C THR A 626 -25.94 2.45 -6.33
N LEU A 627 -24.63 2.55 -6.57
CA LEU A 627 -24.10 3.16 -7.80
C LEU A 627 -24.42 2.33 -9.05
N HIS A 628 -24.31 0.99 -8.97
CA HIS A 628 -24.74 0.12 -10.07
C HIS A 628 -26.23 0.24 -10.36
N ALA A 629 -27.10 0.33 -9.36
CA ALA A 629 -28.54 0.55 -9.56
C ALA A 629 -28.80 1.90 -10.25
N ARG A 630 -28.16 2.98 -9.80
CA ARG A 630 -28.27 4.31 -10.42
C ARG A 630 -27.78 4.32 -11.86
N LEU A 631 -26.65 3.64 -12.13
CA LEU A 631 -26.11 3.54 -13.49
C LEU A 631 -27.06 2.72 -14.39
N ALA A 632 -27.60 1.61 -13.92
CA ALA A 632 -28.60 0.85 -14.65
C ALA A 632 -29.84 1.71 -14.99
N ASP A 633 -30.40 2.46 -14.01
CA ASP A 633 -31.52 3.39 -14.23
C ASP A 633 -31.19 4.46 -15.27
N ARG A 634 -29.93 4.97 -15.32
CA ARG A 634 -29.48 5.95 -16.31
C ARG A 634 -29.38 5.33 -17.70
N LEU A 635 -28.78 4.16 -17.79
CA LEU A 635 -28.64 3.41 -19.05
C LEU A 635 -30.01 3.04 -19.63
N GLU A 636 -30.96 2.57 -18.83
CA GLU A 636 -32.32 2.26 -19.24
C GLU A 636 -33.03 3.49 -19.85
N ARG A 637 -32.84 4.67 -19.28
CA ARG A 637 -33.43 5.92 -19.82
C ARG A 637 -32.80 6.40 -21.12
N ARG A 638 -31.54 6.03 -21.40
CA ARG A 638 -30.78 6.49 -22.57
C ARG A 638 -30.69 5.48 -23.68
N ALA A 639 -30.77 4.19 -23.34
CA ALA A 639 -30.46 3.13 -24.26
C ALA A 639 -31.70 2.67 -25.05
N GLY A 640 -31.50 2.52 -26.36
CA GLY A 640 -32.25 1.58 -27.17
C GLY A 640 -31.78 0.14 -26.90
N VAL A 641 -32.35 -0.84 -27.60
CA VAL A 641 -32.16 -2.30 -27.43
C VAL A 641 -30.71 -2.80 -27.39
N GLN A 642 -29.73 -2.00 -27.84
CA GLN A 642 -28.31 -2.42 -27.94
C GLN A 642 -27.53 -2.50 -26.62
N ALA A 643 -28.07 -1.99 -25.49
CA ALA A 643 -27.37 -1.97 -24.22
C ALA A 643 -27.92 -2.96 -23.18
N THR A 644 -28.85 -3.86 -23.57
CA THR A 644 -29.57 -4.75 -22.65
C THR A 644 -28.63 -5.60 -21.80
N GLY A 645 -27.56 -6.17 -22.39
CA GLY A 645 -26.56 -6.96 -21.65
C GLY A 645 -25.78 -6.16 -20.62
N GLN A 646 -25.40 -4.90 -20.93
CA GLN A 646 -24.71 -4.03 -20.00
C GLN A 646 -25.62 -3.61 -18.83
N ILE A 647 -26.88 -3.28 -19.12
CA ILE A 647 -27.87 -2.92 -18.11
C ILE A 647 -28.10 -4.13 -17.18
N ALA A 648 -28.24 -5.34 -17.75
CA ALA A 648 -28.39 -6.58 -17.00
C ALA A 648 -27.23 -6.80 -16.05
N ALA A 649 -25.97 -6.62 -16.50
CA ALA A 649 -24.80 -6.78 -15.65
C ALA A 649 -24.81 -5.80 -14.46
N HIS A 650 -25.19 -4.53 -14.67
CA HIS A 650 -25.31 -3.58 -13.58
C HIS A 650 -26.48 -3.89 -12.63
N ARG A 651 -27.61 -4.43 -13.10
CA ARG A 651 -28.69 -4.90 -12.23
C ARG A 651 -28.27 -6.09 -11.38
N VAL A 652 -27.51 -7.04 -11.94
CA VAL A 652 -26.90 -8.13 -11.19
C VAL A 652 -25.97 -7.61 -10.10
N ALA A 653 -25.06 -6.70 -10.45
CA ALA A 653 -24.12 -6.10 -9.51
C ALA A 653 -24.83 -5.26 -8.43
N ALA A 654 -25.99 -4.70 -8.72
CA ALA A 654 -26.84 -4.01 -7.76
C ALA A 654 -27.56 -4.97 -6.80
N GLY A 655 -27.64 -6.28 -7.14
CA GLY A 655 -28.43 -7.27 -6.41
C GLY A 655 -29.93 -7.20 -6.73
N ASP A 656 -30.32 -6.60 -7.86
CA ASP A 656 -31.70 -6.42 -8.32
C ASP A 656 -32.08 -7.59 -9.24
N ALA A 657 -32.14 -8.79 -8.68
CA ALA A 657 -32.48 -10.00 -9.42
C ALA A 657 -33.81 -9.90 -10.18
N PRO A 658 -34.92 -9.34 -9.63
CA PRO A 658 -36.18 -9.24 -10.34
C PRO A 658 -36.11 -8.46 -11.67
N ARG A 659 -35.26 -7.42 -11.73
CA ARG A 659 -35.06 -6.67 -12.97
C ARG A 659 -33.93 -7.22 -13.84
N ALA A 660 -32.95 -7.89 -13.26
CA ALA A 660 -31.83 -8.49 -13.99
C ALA A 660 -32.26 -9.69 -14.84
N ILE A 661 -33.11 -10.61 -14.32
CA ILE A 661 -33.52 -11.84 -14.99
C ILE A 661 -34.13 -11.60 -16.37
N PRO A 662 -35.16 -10.75 -16.55
CA PRO A 662 -35.73 -10.52 -17.87
C PRO A 662 -34.72 -9.92 -18.85
N LEU A 663 -33.85 -9.00 -18.38
CA LEU A 663 -32.81 -8.41 -19.22
C LEU A 663 -31.75 -9.41 -19.65
N LEU A 664 -31.34 -10.32 -18.77
CA LEU A 664 -30.44 -11.43 -19.12
C LEU A 664 -31.03 -12.36 -20.16
N ARG A 665 -32.31 -12.69 -20.05
CA ARG A 665 -33.03 -13.52 -21.05
C ARG A 665 -33.07 -12.84 -22.42
N GLU A 666 -33.39 -11.52 -22.45
CA GLU A 666 -33.42 -10.73 -23.68
C GLU A 666 -32.00 -10.58 -24.27
N ALA A 667 -30.99 -10.34 -23.44
CA ALA A 667 -29.59 -10.31 -23.88
C ALA A 667 -29.13 -11.63 -24.47
N GLY A 668 -29.55 -12.76 -23.89
CA GLY A 668 -29.28 -14.09 -24.40
C GLY A 668 -29.94 -14.33 -25.79
N GLU A 669 -31.19 -13.91 -25.96
CA GLU A 669 -31.89 -14.00 -27.26
C GLU A 669 -31.23 -13.13 -28.33
N SER A 670 -30.82 -11.90 -27.95
CA SER A 670 -30.10 -10.97 -28.82
C SER A 670 -28.74 -11.52 -29.24
N ALA A 671 -27.98 -12.07 -28.28
CA ALA A 671 -26.67 -12.67 -28.55
C ALA A 671 -26.79 -13.87 -29.48
N LEU A 672 -27.79 -14.74 -29.26
CA LEU A 672 -28.06 -15.90 -30.16
C LEU A 672 -28.41 -15.45 -31.57
N ALA A 673 -29.25 -14.41 -31.70
CA ALA A 673 -29.60 -13.84 -33.00
C ALA A 673 -28.41 -13.32 -33.80
N LEU A 674 -27.36 -12.89 -33.10
CA LEU A 674 -26.06 -12.46 -33.67
C LEU A 674 -25.05 -13.59 -33.86
N GLY A 675 -25.45 -14.86 -33.54
CA GLY A 675 -24.56 -16.01 -33.61
C GLY A 675 -23.55 -16.12 -32.46
N ALA A 676 -23.65 -15.27 -31.45
CA ALA A 676 -22.79 -15.28 -30.25
C ALA A 676 -23.28 -16.31 -29.22
N VAL A 677 -23.15 -17.59 -29.55
CA VAL A 677 -23.73 -18.70 -28.80
C VAL A 677 -23.18 -18.85 -27.39
N ALA A 678 -21.87 -18.62 -27.20
CA ALA A 678 -21.23 -18.74 -25.90
C ALA A 678 -21.75 -17.68 -24.93
N GLU A 679 -21.90 -16.46 -25.40
CA GLU A 679 -22.46 -15.32 -24.67
C GLU A 679 -23.94 -15.54 -24.34
N ALA A 680 -24.73 -16.02 -25.33
CA ALA A 680 -26.13 -16.36 -25.11
C ALA A 680 -26.29 -17.39 -23.99
N ALA A 681 -25.50 -18.46 -24.04
CA ALA A 681 -25.52 -19.50 -23.02
C ALA A 681 -25.05 -18.98 -21.64
N ALA A 682 -24.12 -18.03 -21.60
CA ALA A 682 -23.68 -17.40 -20.35
C ALA A 682 -24.79 -16.55 -19.71
N TYR A 683 -25.48 -15.73 -20.51
CA TYR A 683 -26.62 -14.92 -20.03
C TYR A 683 -27.75 -15.79 -19.47
N TRP A 684 -28.14 -16.87 -20.15
CA TRP A 684 -29.21 -17.77 -19.67
C TRP A 684 -28.78 -18.54 -18.44
N ARG A 685 -27.52 -18.97 -18.32
CA ARG A 685 -27.02 -19.59 -17.08
C ARG A 685 -27.08 -18.61 -15.90
N GLN A 686 -26.69 -17.38 -16.12
CA GLN A 686 -26.75 -16.35 -15.07
C GLN A 686 -28.20 -16.03 -14.69
N ALA A 687 -29.14 -15.97 -15.65
CA ALA A 687 -30.56 -15.81 -15.37
C ALA A 687 -31.10 -16.99 -14.55
N ALA A 688 -30.72 -18.23 -14.90
CA ALA A 688 -31.11 -19.43 -14.19
C ALA A 688 -30.60 -19.47 -12.75
N ASP A 689 -29.36 -19.05 -12.50
CA ASP A 689 -28.78 -19.03 -11.16
C ASP A 689 -29.47 -18.00 -10.26
N LEU A 690 -29.83 -16.83 -10.79
CA LEU A 690 -30.59 -15.81 -10.07
C LEU A 690 -32.06 -16.23 -9.83
N ALA A 691 -32.68 -16.96 -10.75
CA ALA A 691 -34.04 -17.41 -10.65
C ALA A 691 -34.22 -18.70 -9.80
N ALA A 692 -33.13 -19.39 -9.46
CA ALA A 692 -33.18 -20.77 -8.92
C ALA A 692 -34.03 -20.93 -7.66
N ILE A 693 -34.15 -19.91 -6.82
CA ILE A 693 -34.91 -19.94 -5.55
C ILE A 693 -36.36 -19.55 -5.77
N ASP A 694 -36.60 -18.44 -6.52
CA ASP A 694 -37.93 -17.82 -6.63
C ASP A 694 -38.76 -18.37 -7.83
N ASP A 695 -38.10 -18.86 -8.91
CA ASP A 695 -38.69 -19.41 -10.11
C ASP A 695 -37.89 -20.64 -10.61
N PRO A 696 -37.95 -21.78 -9.91
CA PRO A 696 -37.21 -23.01 -10.28
C PRO A 696 -37.51 -23.51 -11.68
N ASP A 697 -38.78 -23.40 -12.14
CA ASP A 697 -39.21 -23.80 -13.47
C ASP A 697 -38.63 -22.89 -14.56
N GLY A 698 -38.60 -21.60 -14.31
CA GLY A 698 -37.90 -20.61 -15.17
C GLY A 698 -36.40 -20.88 -15.24
N ALA A 699 -35.76 -21.15 -14.11
CA ALA A 699 -34.36 -21.54 -14.05
C ALA A 699 -34.06 -22.82 -14.85
N ALA A 700 -34.92 -23.81 -14.78
CA ALA A 700 -34.75 -25.03 -15.56
C ALA A 700 -34.87 -24.77 -17.07
N ARG A 701 -35.83 -23.94 -17.49
CA ARG A 701 -35.97 -23.51 -18.91
C ARG A 701 -34.74 -22.77 -19.40
N ASP A 702 -34.18 -21.84 -18.61
CA ASP A 702 -33.00 -21.08 -18.99
C ASP A 702 -31.77 -21.99 -19.10
N ARG A 703 -31.58 -22.96 -18.20
CA ARG A 703 -30.50 -23.97 -18.31
C ARG A 703 -30.63 -24.83 -19.55
N LEU A 704 -31.87 -25.25 -19.90
CA LEU A 704 -32.15 -26.02 -21.11
C LEU A 704 -31.77 -25.20 -22.36
N ARG A 705 -32.25 -23.97 -22.48
CA ARG A 705 -31.88 -23.06 -23.59
C ARG A 705 -30.35 -22.87 -23.73
N ALA A 706 -29.64 -22.71 -22.60
CA ALA A 706 -28.18 -22.60 -22.61
C ALA A 706 -27.51 -23.88 -23.14
N ALA A 707 -28.01 -25.06 -22.78
CA ALA A 707 -27.49 -26.33 -23.26
C ALA A 707 -27.79 -26.57 -24.76
N GLU A 708 -29.03 -26.33 -25.20
CA GLU A 708 -29.44 -26.45 -26.60
C GLU A 708 -28.63 -25.55 -27.54
N ALA A 709 -28.35 -24.30 -27.12
CA ALA A 709 -27.53 -23.38 -27.87
C ALA A 709 -26.10 -23.89 -28.07
N VAL A 710 -25.48 -24.42 -27.02
CA VAL A 710 -24.13 -25.00 -27.07
C VAL A 710 -24.09 -26.26 -27.95
N GLU A 711 -25.07 -27.15 -27.84
CA GLU A 711 -25.17 -28.36 -28.67
C GLU A 711 -25.33 -28.02 -30.14
N ALA A 712 -26.22 -27.07 -30.48
CA ALA A 712 -26.43 -26.63 -31.86
C ALA A 712 -25.14 -26.04 -32.46
N SER A 713 -24.37 -25.29 -31.66
CA SER A 713 -23.07 -24.72 -32.11
C SER A 713 -21.99 -25.79 -32.30
N SER A 714 -21.96 -26.84 -31.49
CA SER A 714 -21.01 -27.94 -31.66
C SER A 714 -21.32 -28.76 -32.90
N ALA A 715 -22.62 -29.07 -33.14
CA ALA A 715 -23.06 -29.78 -34.32
C ALA A 715 -22.75 -29.02 -35.63
N LEU A 716 -22.85 -27.66 -35.60
CA LEU A 716 -22.52 -26.83 -36.75
C LEU A 716 -21.00 -26.81 -37.05
N ARG A 717 -20.18 -26.82 -36.00
CA ARG A 717 -18.70 -26.91 -36.12
C ARG A 717 -18.27 -28.25 -36.69
N ASP A 718 -18.87 -29.32 -36.22
CA ASP A 718 -18.59 -30.69 -36.72
C ASP A 718 -19.02 -30.86 -38.18
N ALA A 719 -20.15 -30.28 -38.58
CA ALA A 719 -20.63 -30.26 -39.96
C ALA A 719 -19.69 -29.43 -40.88
N THR A 720 -19.20 -28.27 -40.42
CA THR A 720 -18.28 -27.43 -41.19
C THR A 720 -16.90 -28.06 -41.33
N THR A 721 -16.42 -28.76 -40.31
CA THR A 721 -15.16 -29.51 -40.37
C THR A 721 -15.31 -30.75 -41.30
N ALA A 722 -16.44 -31.41 -41.28
CA ALA A 722 -16.73 -32.51 -42.21
C ALA A 722 -16.83 -32.05 -43.67
N THR A 723 -17.46 -30.89 -43.92
CA THR A 723 -17.57 -30.28 -45.27
C THR A 723 -16.20 -29.75 -45.78
N SER A 724 -15.37 -29.22 -44.94
CA SER A 724 -13.99 -28.80 -45.27
C SER A 724 -13.07 -29.99 -45.57
N ALA A 725 -13.27 -31.13 -44.91
CA ALA A 725 -12.55 -32.38 -45.16
C ALA A 725 -13.00 -33.10 -46.44
N ALA A 726 -14.22 -32.80 -46.94
CA ALA A 726 -14.82 -33.39 -48.15
C ALA A 726 -14.57 -32.56 -49.43
N ALA A 727 -13.92 -31.42 -49.37
CA ALA A 727 -13.55 -30.62 -50.54
C ALA A 727 -12.49 -31.39 -51.38
N PRO A 728 -12.75 -31.76 -52.66
CA PRO A 728 -11.80 -32.48 -53.47
C PRO A 728 -10.55 -31.61 -53.73
N SER A 729 -9.39 -32.17 -53.44
CA SER A 729 -8.09 -31.62 -53.84
C SER A 729 -8.13 -31.30 -55.33
N ALA A 730 -8.15 -30.06 -55.72
CA ALA A 730 -8.02 -29.62 -57.10
C ALA A 730 -6.65 -30.09 -57.64
N ALA A 731 -6.68 -30.98 -58.56
CA ALA A 731 -5.52 -31.49 -59.27
C ALA A 731 -4.73 -30.32 -59.87
N GLY A 732 -3.43 -30.33 -59.63
CA GLY A 732 -2.48 -29.37 -60.20
C GLY A 732 -2.39 -29.48 -61.71
N PRO A 733 -2.00 -28.42 -62.43
CA PRO A 733 -1.82 -28.47 -63.88
C PRO A 733 -0.62 -29.33 -64.25
N ALA A 734 -0.84 -30.18 -65.30
CA ALA A 734 0.22 -30.97 -65.95
C ALA A 734 1.26 -30.06 -66.61
N PRO A 735 2.56 -30.48 -66.71
CA PRO A 735 3.62 -29.71 -67.33
C PRO A 735 3.54 -29.73 -68.88
N ILE A 736 3.69 -28.54 -69.45
CA ILE A 736 4.30 -28.41 -70.83
C ILE A 736 5.51 -27.52 -70.66
#